data_6445d06ccb6d4891569262fc85e6e660
#
_entry.id   6445d06ccb6d4891569262fc85e6e660
#
_cell.length_a   1.000
_cell.length_b   1.000
_cell.length_c   1.000
_cell.angle_alpha   90.00
_cell.angle_beta   90.00
_cell.angle_gamma   90.00
#
_symmetry.space_group_name_H-M   'P 1'
#
loop_
_entity.id
_entity.type
_entity.pdbx_description
1 polymer ?
#
loop_
_entity_poly.entity_id
_entity_poly.type
_entity_poly.pdbx_seq_one_letter_code
_entity_poly.pdbx_strand_id
1 'polypeptide(L)'
;MISQGNAAPTRSDPATTVVSMPSHGDADNHTTLEMPTKPTLKGVDSEASVRFWQQHFDGLDASAFPTVTSSTRVLRQDGLLEHKIAYMTSPTQQKWSNVAICRAALAVLLARYTHAPEALFGIVVTHLDPDSKNQTAKPAQAVVPTRVLCAPHQSCSCLLQHVTAHDATVSQLDRAGLDDIRKAGEYASAACGFQTVLEVVTKASSNELHGQEIATSDAFHLCTDRALFLECQMADDSAFIRARYDQSLIDARQMTRFLGQLGCLIKTFLGSVADMPLGQLQPLTQEDQTEINDWNSAELESSDVCIHDVIAERSASRPGSTAVFAWDGEWTYEELDSLSSRLAAYIQSLGLDHEQAIPVCFEKSKWVVVGILAVLKAGLAFTLIEPSHPPARIAQICQQTSATIALVSRMQYNTLRNLVSQCIIVDDEFSQSLLAYQDGFISVAKPQNLAYIIFTSGSTGEPKGCMIEHRGFASCALKYAPELHISRKSRSLQFASYAFGACIIEIVATLMQGGCVCIPSEQDRMNNIADFINNAGVTWALLTPSFIGAIRPESIPRLQTLVLGGEALSAEIRDTWASQVQLLCGYGQSETSSICSVARIDPGMADPSNIGRATGARLWITDPDNPHQLAPIGCIGELVVESPGVARGYIVPPPQTKSPFIAGTPSWHPTSRYLDRFSFYRTGDLVRYKSDGTIVYLGRRDLQVKIRGQRVDIGDVETHLRQQLPSDVVAVAEAVQRPSTSHNTILVAFLVGLKQNGQDNTISATRASILEPSVARDITAKLQQLIPQYGIPSYYILLERLPTTATGKTDRRKLRSIGAELLDEMTQNMTSKEETPTDSPISREETLRQLWFRNLNIDPKSHIQAANFFDLGGDSIAAIKMANMARSAGIELSVADIIRYPDLSNLVNKVSV
;
A
#
# COMPACT_ATOMS: atom_id res chain seq x y z
N MET A 1 44.99 -3.12 38.64
CA MET A 1 45.30 -4.40 39.30
C MET A 1 44.03 -5.21 39.41
N ILE A 2 44.06 -6.40 38.80
CA ILE A 2 43.17 -7.55 38.96
C ILE A 2 41.74 -7.38 38.42
N SER A 3 41.55 -7.73 37.21
CA SER A 3 40.88 -8.78 36.43
C SER A 3 40.08 -9.79 37.29
N GLN A 4 38.78 -9.88 37.02
CA GLN A 4 38.05 -11.16 36.98
C GLN A 4 36.97 -11.08 35.93
N GLY A 5 37.13 -11.91 34.91
CA GLY A 5 36.15 -12.15 33.87
C GLY A 5 35.00 -12.99 34.42
N ASN A 6 33.80 -12.62 34.05
CA ASN A 6 32.64 -13.51 34.11
C ASN A 6 32.24 -13.89 32.68
N ALA A 7 32.47 -15.14 32.36
CA ALA A 7 31.96 -15.80 31.16
C ALA A 7 30.43 -15.94 31.29
N ALA A 8 29.73 -15.44 30.30
CA ALA A 8 28.30 -15.69 30.14
C ALA A 8 28.09 -17.17 29.71
N PRO A 9 27.02 -17.82 30.17
CA PRO A 9 26.71 -19.17 29.75
C PRO A 9 26.18 -19.15 28.29
N THR A 10 26.84 -19.94 27.47
CA THR A 10 26.37 -20.25 26.11
C THR A 10 25.02 -20.96 26.18
N ARG A 11 23.98 -20.32 25.66
CA ARG A 11 22.67 -20.94 25.40
C ARG A 11 22.85 -21.97 24.28
N SER A 12 22.47 -23.20 24.54
CA SER A 12 22.32 -24.25 23.55
C SER A 12 21.05 -23.98 22.70
N ASP A 13 21.25 -23.72 21.43
CA ASP A 13 20.16 -23.62 20.45
C ASP A 13 19.50 -25.00 20.24
N PRO A 14 18.16 -25.03 20.09
CA PRO A 14 17.48 -26.24 19.64
C PRO A 14 17.83 -26.49 18.15
N ALA A 15 18.36 -27.67 17.88
CA ALA A 15 18.98 -28.10 16.64
C ALA A 15 18.13 -27.84 15.38
N THR A 16 18.45 -26.77 14.66
CA THR A 16 18.17 -26.64 13.24
C THR A 16 19.48 -26.85 12.49
N THR A 17 19.60 -27.96 11.77
CA THR A 17 20.85 -28.32 11.06
C THR A 17 20.72 -27.81 9.61
N VAL A 18 21.57 -26.89 9.23
CA VAL A 18 21.73 -26.47 7.82
C VAL A 18 22.74 -27.41 7.19
N VAL A 19 22.30 -28.22 6.23
CA VAL A 19 23.18 -29.11 5.45
C VAL A 19 23.57 -28.39 4.16
N SER A 20 24.83 -28.00 4.03
CA SER A 20 25.38 -27.45 2.79
C SER A 20 25.69 -28.57 1.81
N MET A 21 25.21 -28.46 0.58
CA MET A 21 25.58 -29.40 -0.49
C MET A 21 27.01 -29.16 -0.98
N PRO A 22 27.79 -30.21 -1.32
CA PRO A 22 29.08 -30.08 -1.96
C PRO A 22 28.91 -29.61 -3.43
N SER A 23 29.75 -28.71 -3.89
CA SER A 23 29.86 -28.26 -5.26
C SER A 23 30.29 -29.41 -6.17
N HIS A 24 29.48 -29.79 -7.13
CA HIS A 24 29.87 -30.73 -8.18
C HIS A 24 30.73 -30.04 -9.24
N GLY A 25 31.92 -30.58 -9.43
CA GLY A 25 32.80 -30.27 -10.53
C GLY A 25 32.28 -30.88 -11.83
N ASP A 26 32.61 -30.23 -12.92
CA ASP A 26 32.29 -30.60 -14.29
C ASP A 26 32.69 -32.05 -14.65
N ALA A 27 31.75 -32.79 -15.20
CA ALA A 27 32.05 -33.94 -16.07
C ALA A 27 30.92 -34.06 -17.10
N ASP A 28 31.23 -33.67 -18.32
CA ASP A 28 30.48 -33.99 -19.52
C ASP A 28 30.31 -35.51 -19.68
N ASN A 29 29.08 -35.99 -19.68
CA ASN A 29 28.70 -37.25 -20.33
C ASN A 29 27.23 -37.18 -20.75
N HIS A 30 27.02 -36.92 -22.02
CA HIS A 30 25.73 -37.07 -22.69
C HIS A 30 25.30 -38.54 -22.70
N THR A 31 24.43 -38.93 -21.80
CA THR A 31 23.62 -40.12 -21.92
C THR A 31 22.16 -39.70 -21.87
N THR A 32 21.51 -39.74 -23.00
CA THR A 32 20.05 -39.57 -23.13
C THR A 32 19.34 -40.63 -22.31
N LEU A 33 18.88 -40.25 -21.10
CA LEU A 33 17.92 -41.01 -20.33
C LEU A 33 16.54 -40.85 -20.95
N GLU A 34 16.04 -41.89 -21.57
CA GLU A 34 14.66 -42.02 -22.01
C GLU A 34 13.73 -41.81 -20.82
N MET A 35 12.86 -40.80 -20.94
CA MET A 35 11.77 -40.55 -20.00
C MET A 35 10.88 -41.81 -19.95
N PRO A 36 10.52 -42.35 -18.76
CA PRO A 36 9.58 -43.45 -18.66
C PRO A 36 8.22 -43.03 -19.22
N THR A 37 7.76 -43.78 -20.21
CA THR A 37 6.43 -43.61 -20.83
C THR A 37 5.36 -43.74 -19.76
N LYS A 38 4.46 -42.72 -19.69
CA LYS A 38 3.31 -42.66 -18.79
C LYS A 38 2.49 -43.95 -18.87
N PRO A 39 2.19 -44.63 -17.74
CA PRO A 39 1.24 -45.74 -17.76
C PRO A 39 -0.16 -45.20 -18.02
N THR A 40 -0.76 -45.57 -19.12
CA THR A 40 -2.19 -45.32 -19.47
C THR A 40 -3.04 -46.27 -18.63
N LEU A 41 -3.60 -45.74 -17.52
CA LEU A 41 -4.55 -46.46 -16.68
C LEU A 41 -5.98 -46.30 -17.24
N LYS A 42 -6.62 -47.39 -17.63
CA LYS A 42 -7.98 -47.48 -18.11
C LYS A 42 -8.96 -47.66 -16.94
N GLY A 43 -10.02 -46.84 -16.85
CA GLY A 43 -11.29 -47.18 -16.23
C GLY A 43 -11.63 -46.48 -14.92
N VAL A 44 -12.02 -45.20 -14.98
CA VAL A 44 -12.90 -44.53 -13.99
C VAL A 44 -13.82 -43.61 -14.81
N ASP A 45 -15.00 -43.36 -14.26
CA ASP A 45 -15.99 -42.47 -14.87
C ASP A 45 -15.43 -41.05 -14.99
N SER A 46 -14.87 -40.74 -16.15
CA SER A 46 -14.18 -39.47 -16.46
C SER A 46 -15.06 -38.25 -16.20
N GLU A 47 -16.38 -38.37 -16.39
CA GLU A 47 -17.30 -37.28 -16.16
C GLU A 47 -17.56 -36.97 -14.69
N ALA A 48 -17.55 -37.99 -13.81
CA ALA A 48 -17.73 -37.77 -12.37
C ALA A 48 -16.51 -37.06 -11.76
N SER A 49 -15.30 -37.44 -12.21
CA SER A 49 -14.06 -36.79 -11.80
C SER A 49 -14.00 -35.32 -12.28
N VAL A 50 -14.34 -35.06 -13.53
CA VAL A 50 -14.39 -33.69 -14.08
C VAL A 50 -15.41 -32.84 -13.31
N ARG A 51 -16.62 -33.35 -13.07
CA ARG A 51 -17.65 -32.64 -12.29
C ARG A 51 -17.21 -32.31 -10.85
N PHE A 52 -16.52 -33.24 -10.20
CA PHE A 52 -15.98 -33.04 -8.86
C PHE A 52 -14.97 -31.87 -8.85
N TRP A 53 -13.96 -31.89 -9.72
CA TRP A 53 -12.93 -30.86 -9.74
C TRP A 53 -13.50 -29.50 -10.15
N GLN A 54 -14.47 -29.46 -11.06
CA GLN A 54 -15.17 -28.25 -11.44
C GLN A 54 -15.90 -27.63 -10.24
N GLN A 55 -16.67 -28.42 -9.50
CA GLN A 55 -17.41 -27.95 -8.31
C GLN A 55 -16.47 -27.61 -7.15
N HIS A 56 -15.39 -28.41 -6.96
CA HIS A 56 -14.45 -28.19 -5.87
C HIS A 56 -13.69 -26.87 -5.99
N PHE A 57 -13.36 -26.45 -7.20
CA PHE A 57 -12.63 -25.19 -7.44
C PHE A 57 -13.50 -24.04 -7.90
N ASP A 58 -14.81 -24.22 -8.03
CA ASP A 58 -15.71 -23.13 -8.40
C ASP A 58 -15.56 -21.94 -7.43
N GLY A 59 -15.35 -20.73 -8.01
CA GLY A 59 -15.10 -19.51 -7.23
C GLY A 59 -13.81 -19.52 -6.40
N LEU A 60 -12.75 -20.22 -6.83
CA LEU A 60 -11.43 -20.23 -6.17
C LEU A 60 -10.88 -18.81 -6.05
N ASP A 61 -10.59 -18.38 -4.82
CA ASP A 61 -9.97 -17.08 -4.48
C ASP A 61 -8.64 -17.21 -3.71
N ALA A 62 -8.04 -18.40 -3.73
CA ALA A 62 -6.76 -18.66 -3.08
C ALA A 62 -5.59 -18.17 -3.92
N SER A 63 -4.62 -17.55 -3.27
CA SER A 63 -3.32 -17.22 -3.86
C SER A 63 -2.31 -18.33 -3.59
N ALA A 64 -1.48 -18.64 -4.59
CA ALA A 64 -0.38 -19.58 -4.42
C ALA A 64 0.70 -19.00 -3.48
N PHE A 65 1.24 -19.84 -2.60
CA PHE A 65 2.40 -19.51 -1.77
C PHE A 65 3.56 -20.48 -2.08
N PRO A 66 4.80 -19.95 -2.20
CA PRO A 66 5.17 -18.54 -2.35
C PRO A 66 4.66 -17.95 -3.68
N THR A 67 4.54 -16.63 -3.76
CA THR A 67 4.10 -15.97 -4.99
C THR A 67 5.22 -15.99 -6.03
N VAL A 68 4.93 -16.49 -7.22
CA VAL A 68 5.85 -16.49 -8.37
C VAL A 68 5.37 -15.43 -9.37
N THR A 69 6.14 -14.36 -9.53
CA THR A 69 5.75 -13.17 -10.33
C THR A 69 5.96 -13.32 -11.84
N SER A 70 6.68 -14.36 -12.29
CA SER A 70 6.94 -14.62 -13.71
C SER A 70 6.75 -16.08 -14.07
N SER A 71 5.92 -16.35 -15.05
CA SER A 71 5.68 -17.70 -15.59
C SER A 71 6.91 -18.30 -16.32
N THR A 72 7.88 -17.46 -16.69
CA THR A 72 9.12 -17.89 -17.38
C THR A 72 10.24 -18.23 -16.41
N ARG A 73 10.04 -18.05 -15.10
CA ARG A 73 11.05 -18.32 -14.09
C ARG A 73 11.25 -19.82 -13.91
N VAL A 74 12.47 -20.27 -14.02
CA VAL A 74 12.85 -21.64 -13.65
C VAL A 74 13.02 -21.69 -12.14
N LEU A 75 12.17 -22.45 -11.47
CA LEU A 75 12.22 -22.66 -10.03
C LEU A 75 13.37 -23.62 -9.68
N ARG A 76 14.08 -23.34 -8.58
CA ARG A 76 15.18 -24.16 -8.07
C ARG A 76 14.92 -24.48 -6.61
N GLN A 77 14.75 -25.76 -6.31
CA GLN A 77 14.63 -26.20 -4.91
C GLN A 77 16.04 -26.45 -4.33
N ASP A 78 16.84 -25.39 -4.25
CA ASP A 78 18.24 -25.41 -3.81
C ASP A 78 18.40 -25.25 -2.29
N GLY A 79 17.33 -24.90 -1.58
CA GLY A 79 17.28 -24.86 -0.12
C GLY A 79 16.80 -26.19 0.48
N LEU A 80 17.47 -26.63 1.56
CA LEU A 80 17.06 -27.77 2.38
C LEU A 80 17.12 -27.39 3.85
N LEU A 81 16.01 -27.53 4.56
CA LEU A 81 15.91 -27.31 6.01
C LEU A 81 15.11 -28.44 6.66
N GLU A 82 15.54 -28.80 7.88
CA GLU A 82 14.89 -29.81 8.70
C GLU A 82 14.52 -29.21 10.05
N HIS A 83 13.31 -29.52 10.53
CA HIS A 83 12.78 -28.99 11.78
C HIS A 83 12.12 -30.12 12.58
N LYS A 84 12.61 -30.34 13.82
CA LYS A 84 12.05 -31.34 14.74
C LYS A 84 11.12 -30.65 15.74
N ILE A 85 9.93 -31.21 15.91
CA ILE A 85 8.89 -30.73 16.81
C ILE A 85 8.69 -31.82 17.88
N ALA A 86 9.02 -31.52 19.11
CA ALA A 86 8.66 -32.39 20.24
C ALA A 86 7.26 -32.03 20.75
N TYR A 87 6.45 -33.02 21.04
CA TYR A 87 5.15 -32.87 21.66
C TYR A 87 4.83 -34.07 22.59
N MET A 88 3.96 -33.81 23.55
CA MET A 88 3.44 -34.86 24.42
C MET A 88 2.00 -35.15 24.00
N THR A 89 1.78 -36.33 23.41
CA THR A 89 0.43 -36.82 23.13
C THR A 89 0.11 -37.98 24.06
N SER A 90 -1.16 -37.99 24.53
CA SER A 90 -1.70 -39.22 25.09
C SER A 90 -2.29 -40.05 23.94
N PRO A 91 -1.76 -41.23 23.61
CA PRO A 91 -2.18 -42.01 22.44
C PRO A 91 -3.68 -42.36 22.44
N THR A 92 -4.32 -42.25 23.59
CA THR A 92 -5.74 -42.65 23.80
C THR A 92 -6.74 -41.50 23.50
N GLN A 93 -6.27 -40.30 23.17
CA GLN A 93 -7.14 -39.12 22.96
C GLN A 93 -7.12 -38.55 21.54
N GLN A 94 -6.28 -39.04 20.64
CA GLN A 94 -6.19 -38.52 19.29
C GLN A 94 -7.39 -38.93 18.43
N LYS A 95 -8.31 -38.01 18.20
CA LYS A 95 -9.53 -38.20 17.40
C LYS A 95 -9.26 -38.15 15.89
N TRP A 96 -8.23 -37.44 15.45
CA TRP A 96 -7.96 -37.10 14.06
C TRP A 96 -6.68 -37.76 13.55
N SER A 97 -6.62 -38.07 12.26
CA SER A 97 -5.43 -38.64 11.66
C SER A 97 -4.29 -37.59 11.60
N ASN A 98 -3.04 -38.08 11.69
CA ASN A 98 -1.85 -37.23 11.52
C ASN A 98 -1.87 -36.48 10.17
N VAL A 99 -2.39 -37.10 9.12
CA VAL A 99 -2.53 -36.50 7.80
C VAL A 99 -3.48 -35.30 7.86
N ALA A 100 -4.65 -35.46 8.46
CA ALA A 100 -5.62 -34.37 8.59
C ALA A 100 -5.07 -33.21 9.43
N ILE A 101 -4.33 -33.50 10.50
CA ILE A 101 -3.70 -32.48 11.36
C ILE A 101 -2.65 -31.70 10.58
N CYS A 102 -1.73 -32.35 9.88
CA CYS A 102 -0.70 -31.65 9.10
C CYS A 102 -1.30 -30.81 7.98
N ARG A 103 -2.31 -31.31 7.27
CA ARG A 103 -2.99 -30.55 6.20
C ARG A 103 -3.76 -29.36 6.74
N ALA A 104 -4.49 -29.53 7.84
CA ALA A 104 -5.21 -28.42 8.50
C ALA A 104 -4.24 -27.34 9.01
N ALA A 105 -3.13 -27.75 9.65
CA ALA A 105 -2.10 -26.83 10.12
C ALA A 105 -1.47 -26.03 8.96
N LEU A 106 -1.10 -26.71 7.87
CA LEU A 106 -0.56 -26.04 6.68
C LEU A 106 -1.59 -25.10 6.06
N ALA A 107 -2.85 -25.51 5.93
CA ALA A 107 -3.91 -24.70 5.36
C ALA A 107 -4.10 -23.38 6.14
N VAL A 108 -4.19 -23.47 7.48
CA VAL A 108 -4.29 -22.28 8.34
C VAL A 108 -3.08 -21.37 8.19
N LEU A 109 -1.87 -21.93 8.15
CA LEU A 109 -0.64 -21.16 7.99
C LEU A 109 -0.61 -20.44 6.64
N LEU A 110 -0.90 -21.14 5.54
CA LEU A 110 -0.93 -20.55 4.21
C LEU A 110 -1.99 -19.45 4.08
N ALA A 111 -3.17 -19.65 4.67
CA ALA A 111 -4.22 -18.63 4.72
C ALA A 111 -3.73 -17.35 5.42
N ARG A 112 -2.90 -17.46 6.48
CA ARG A 112 -2.29 -16.31 7.18
C ARG A 112 -1.20 -15.63 6.32
N TYR A 113 -0.38 -16.43 5.62
CA TYR A 113 0.67 -15.90 4.75
C TYR A 113 0.11 -15.17 3.51
N THR A 114 -1.04 -15.59 3.01
CA THR A 114 -1.69 -15.02 1.82
C THR A 114 -2.82 -14.05 2.15
N HIS A 115 -3.24 -13.98 3.41
CA HIS A 115 -4.43 -13.24 3.87
C HIS A 115 -5.66 -13.59 3.01
N ALA A 116 -5.82 -14.86 2.70
CA ALA A 116 -6.95 -15.39 1.97
C ALA A 116 -7.85 -16.23 2.89
N PRO A 117 -9.17 -16.27 2.65
CA PRO A 117 -10.08 -17.09 3.44
C PRO A 117 -9.93 -18.58 3.17
N GLU A 118 -9.07 -18.95 2.23
CA GLU A 118 -8.81 -20.32 1.80
C GLU A 118 -7.34 -20.53 1.42
N ALA A 119 -6.88 -21.75 1.55
CA ALA A 119 -5.53 -22.15 1.18
C ALA A 119 -5.54 -23.09 -0.03
N LEU A 120 -4.55 -22.91 -0.91
CA LEU A 120 -4.33 -23.74 -2.09
C LEU A 120 -2.91 -24.35 -2.01
N PHE A 121 -2.83 -25.67 -2.03
CA PHE A 121 -1.55 -26.41 -2.07
C PHE A 121 -1.72 -27.79 -2.71
N GLY A 122 -0.62 -28.42 -3.10
CA GLY A 122 -0.61 -29.79 -3.60
C GLY A 122 -0.49 -30.78 -2.46
N ILE A 123 -1.14 -31.92 -2.59
CA ILE A 123 -0.97 -33.07 -1.68
C ILE A 123 -0.48 -34.28 -2.47
N VAL A 124 0.39 -35.07 -1.84
CA VAL A 124 0.80 -36.36 -2.38
C VAL A 124 -0.24 -37.40 -2.01
N VAL A 125 -0.75 -38.11 -3.03
CA VAL A 125 -1.71 -39.22 -2.89
C VAL A 125 -1.03 -40.51 -3.36
N THR A 126 -1.07 -41.56 -2.55
CA THR A 126 -0.46 -42.84 -2.83
C THR A 126 -1.53 -43.85 -3.19
N HIS A 127 -1.41 -44.45 -4.35
CA HIS A 127 -2.35 -45.44 -4.88
C HIS A 127 -1.81 -46.85 -4.71
N LEU A 128 -2.57 -47.68 -4.06
CA LEU A 128 -2.33 -49.12 -4.07
C LEU A 128 -3.06 -49.70 -5.28
N ASP A 129 -2.31 -50.38 -6.17
CA ASP A 129 -2.92 -51.11 -7.30
C ASP A 129 -3.54 -52.42 -6.76
N PRO A 130 -4.88 -52.52 -6.70
CA PRO A 130 -5.53 -53.69 -6.17
C PRO A 130 -5.31 -54.97 -7.05
N ASP A 131 -4.95 -54.80 -8.32
CA ASP A 131 -4.72 -55.89 -9.26
C ASP A 131 -3.24 -56.35 -9.33
N SER A 132 -2.35 -55.69 -8.62
CA SER A 132 -0.92 -56.02 -8.57
C SER A 132 -0.70 -57.32 -7.78
N LYS A 133 -0.64 -58.43 -8.48
CA LYS A 133 -0.25 -59.74 -7.93
C LYS A 133 1.21 -59.79 -7.47
N ASN A 134 1.99 -58.75 -7.70
CA ASN A 134 3.39 -58.61 -7.28
C ASN A 134 3.48 -57.70 -6.06
N GLN A 135 3.72 -58.29 -4.88
CA GLN A 135 3.96 -57.57 -3.61
C GLN A 135 5.22 -56.69 -3.62
N THR A 136 5.95 -56.63 -4.74
CA THR A 136 7.17 -55.81 -4.91
C THR A 136 6.98 -54.56 -5.77
N ALA A 137 5.76 -54.32 -6.31
CA ALA A 137 5.51 -53.11 -7.08
C ALA A 137 5.42 -51.91 -6.12
N LYS A 138 6.24 -50.87 -6.35
CA LYS A 138 6.12 -49.59 -5.62
C LYS A 138 4.72 -48.97 -5.89
N PRO A 139 4.04 -48.46 -4.83
CA PRO A 139 2.75 -47.78 -5.03
C PRO A 139 2.93 -46.56 -5.93
N ALA A 140 1.98 -46.32 -6.82
CA ALA A 140 2.00 -45.15 -7.67
C ALA A 140 1.65 -43.91 -6.85
N GLN A 141 2.43 -42.83 -7.01
CA GLN A 141 2.20 -41.57 -6.36
C GLN A 141 1.74 -40.53 -7.38
N ALA A 142 0.81 -39.65 -6.98
CA ALA A 142 0.36 -38.52 -7.76
C ALA A 142 0.28 -37.27 -6.87
N VAL A 143 0.41 -36.09 -7.47
CA VAL A 143 0.21 -34.80 -6.79
C VAL A 143 -1.06 -34.15 -7.31
N VAL A 144 -1.96 -33.80 -6.40
CA VAL A 144 -3.24 -33.17 -6.73
C VAL A 144 -3.42 -31.87 -5.97
N PRO A 145 -4.02 -30.84 -6.60
CA PRO A 145 -4.32 -29.58 -5.91
C PRO A 145 -5.41 -29.80 -4.86
N THR A 146 -5.29 -29.09 -3.75
CA THR A 146 -6.24 -29.13 -2.64
C THR A 146 -6.58 -27.72 -2.23
N ARG A 147 -7.90 -27.44 -2.15
CA ARG A 147 -8.48 -26.19 -1.64
C ARG A 147 -9.02 -26.44 -0.25
N VAL A 148 -8.67 -25.62 0.72
CA VAL A 148 -9.14 -25.72 2.11
C VAL A 148 -9.66 -24.36 2.57
N LEU A 149 -10.93 -24.29 2.93
CA LEU A 149 -11.56 -23.09 3.51
C LEU A 149 -11.10 -22.90 4.95
N CYS A 150 -10.65 -21.71 5.30
CA CYS A 150 -10.09 -21.32 6.60
C CYS A 150 -10.78 -20.07 7.15
N ALA A 151 -12.11 -20.06 7.20
CA ALA A 151 -12.87 -18.92 7.72
C ALA A 151 -12.59 -18.68 9.21
N PRO A 152 -12.31 -17.44 9.68
CA PRO A 152 -11.90 -17.17 11.06
C PRO A 152 -12.90 -17.64 12.13
N HIS A 153 -14.19 -17.66 11.83
CA HIS A 153 -15.25 -18.09 12.73
C HIS A 153 -15.49 -19.61 12.74
N GLN A 154 -14.89 -20.34 11.80
CA GLN A 154 -15.01 -21.79 11.72
C GLN A 154 -14.27 -22.45 12.89
N SER A 155 -14.85 -23.52 13.48
CA SER A 155 -14.16 -24.28 14.52
C SER A 155 -13.06 -25.20 13.97
N CYS A 156 -12.04 -25.46 14.77
CA CYS A 156 -10.97 -26.39 14.42
C CYS A 156 -11.50 -27.79 14.07
N SER A 157 -12.52 -28.28 14.78
CA SER A 157 -13.14 -29.57 14.48
C SER A 157 -13.84 -29.58 13.11
N CYS A 158 -14.51 -28.50 12.74
CA CYS A 158 -15.14 -28.39 11.43
C CYS A 158 -14.09 -28.42 10.30
N LEU A 159 -12.97 -27.72 10.46
CA LEU A 159 -11.87 -27.76 9.51
C LEU A 159 -11.32 -29.19 9.36
N LEU A 160 -11.02 -29.86 10.47
CA LEU A 160 -10.49 -31.24 10.46
C LEU A 160 -11.46 -32.24 9.85
N GLN A 161 -12.79 -32.06 10.07
CA GLN A 161 -13.84 -32.86 9.42
C GLN A 161 -13.80 -32.67 7.89
N HIS A 162 -13.73 -31.42 7.42
CA HIS A 162 -13.69 -31.10 6.00
C HIS A 162 -12.45 -31.68 5.33
N VAL A 163 -11.28 -31.53 5.94
CA VAL A 163 -10.02 -32.08 5.41
C VAL A 163 -10.11 -33.61 5.34
N THR A 164 -10.64 -34.27 6.38
CA THR A 164 -10.78 -35.75 6.41
C THR A 164 -11.76 -36.23 5.35
N ALA A 165 -12.90 -35.53 5.16
CA ALA A 165 -13.89 -35.89 4.15
C ALA A 165 -13.34 -35.69 2.72
N HIS A 166 -12.60 -34.60 2.50
CA HIS A 166 -11.92 -34.33 1.23
C HIS A 166 -10.91 -35.44 0.89
N ASP A 167 -10.09 -35.88 1.85
CA ASP A 167 -9.10 -36.95 1.66
C ASP A 167 -9.77 -38.26 1.24
N ALA A 168 -10.89 -38.62 1.90
CA ALA A 168 -11.63 -39.81 1.55
C ALA A 168 -12.20 -39.75 0.13
N THR A 169 -12.68 -38.57 -0.31
CA THR A 169 -13.21 -38.37 -1.67
C THR A 169 -12.12 -38.40 -2.72
N VAL A 170 -11.02 -37.69 -2.52
CA VAL A 170 -9.89 -37.65 -3.45
C VAL A 170 -9.28 -39.04 -3.62
N SER A 171 -9.16 -39.82 -2.56
CA SER A 171 -8.64 -41.18 -2.63
C SER A 171 -9.49 -42.14 -3.50
N GLN A 172 -10.77 -41.81 -3.70
CA GLN A 172 -11.67 -42.55 -4.59
C GLN A 172 -11.63 -42.09 -6.05
N LEU A 173 -11.29 -40.81 -6.28
CA LEU A 173 -11.28 -40.17 -7.62
C LEU A 173 -9.91 -40.17 -8.29
N ASP A 174 -9.00 -40.85 -7.76
CA ASP A 174 -7.56 -40.62 -7.70
C ASP A 174 -6.72 -40.94 -8.95
N ARG A 175 -7.33 -41.18 -10.08
CA ARG A 175 -6.58 -41.44 -11.33
C ARG A 175 -6.46 -40.25 -12.27
N ALA A 176 -7.00 -39.09 -11.86
CA ALA A 176 -6.86 -37.88 -12.64
C ALA A 176 -5.48 -37.23 -12.41
N GLY A 177 -4.68 -37.11 -13.43
CA GLY A 177 -3.44 -36.34 -13.40
C GLY A 177 -3.74 -34.84 -13.45
N LEU A 178 -2.74 -33.99 -13.16
CA LEU A 178 -2.88 -32.50 -13.24
C LEU A 178 -3.44 -32.04 -14.60
N ASP A 179 -3.10 -32.72 -15.69
CA ASP A 179 -3.57 -32.39 -17.03
C ASP A 179 -5.08 -32.63 -17.19
N ASP A 180 -5.63 -33.61 -16.50
CA ASP A 180 -7.07 -33.91 -16.54
C ASP A 180 -7.84 -32.93 -15.63
N ILE A 181 -7.26 -32.55 -14.50
CA ILE A 181 -7.82 -31.53 -13.59
C ILE A 181 -7.89 -30.18 -14.31
N ARG A 182 -6.85 -29.78 -15.04
CA ARG A 182 -6.84 -28.53 -15.83
C ARG A 182 -7.98 -28.43 -16.84
N LYS A 183 -8.39 -29.55 -17.41
CA LYS A 183 -9.50 -29.60 -18.39
C LYS A 183 -10.88 -29.42 -17.73
N ALA A 184 -11.00 -29.53 -16.42
CA ALA A 184 -12.27 -29.42 -15.71
C ALA A 184 -12.84 -27.99 -15.69
N GLY A 185 -12.05 -26.94 -16.00
CA GLY A 185 -12.51 -25.55 -16.10
C GLY A 185 -11.44 -24.54 -15.73
N GLU A 186 -11.77 -23.26 -15.86
CA GLU A 186 -10.85 -22.16 -15.62
C GLU A 186 -10.29 -22.16 -14.17
N TYR A 187 -11.17 -22.28 -13.18
CA TYR A 187 -10.77 -22.34 -11.77
C TYR A 187 -9.95 -23.60 -11.43
N ALA A 188 -10.29 -24.74 -12.02
CA ALA A 188 -9.51 -25.97 -11.84
C ALA A 188 -8.13 -25.86 -12.50
N SER A 189 -8.04 -25.22 -13.65
CA SER A 189 -6.78 -24.89 -14.31
C SER A 189 -5.93 -23.95 -13.42
N ALA A 190 -6.52 -22.90 -12.86
CA ALA A 190 -5.86 -21.99 -11.93
C ALA A 190 -5.38 -22.70 -10.67
N ALA A 191 -6.18 -23.62 -10.12
CA ALA A 191 -5.81 -24.41 -8.96
C ALA A 191 -4.55 -25.26 -9.18
N CYS A 192 -4.29 -25.74 -10.40
CA CYS A 192 -3.07 -26.46 -10.76
C CYS A 192 -1.80 -25.58 -10.71
N GLY A 193 -1.93 -24.27 -10.49
CA GLY A 193 -0.83 -23.31 -10.30
C GLY A 193 -0.24 -23.28 -8.87
N PHE A 194 -0.65 -24.16 -7.97
CA PHE A 194 -0.11 -24.24 -6.60
C PHE A 194 1.41 -24.31 -6.59
N GLN A 195 2.06 -23.75 -5.54
CA GLN A 195 3.51 -23.69 -5.42
C GLN A 195 4.05 -24.45 -4.21
N THR A 196 3.20 -24.77 -3.25
CA THR A 196 3.53 -25.58 -2.06
C THR A 196 2.96 -26.97 -2.22
N VAL A 197 3.75 -28.00 -1.90
CA VAL A 197 3.34 -29.40 -1.86
C VAL A 197 3.59 -29.96 -0.47
N LEU A 198 2.64 -30.75 0.07
CA LEU A 198 2.76 -31.45 1.32
C LEU A 198 2.67 -32.96 1.11
N GLU A 199 3.69 -33.66 1.58
CA GLU A 199 3.68 -35.12 1.79
C GLU A 199 3.64 -35.42 3.29
N VAL A 200 2.75 -36.30 3.73
CA VAL A 200 2.69 -36.77 5.11
C VAL A 200 3.00 -38.27 5.14
N VAL A 201 4.12 -38.64 5.74
CA VAL A 201 4.58 -40.01 5.86
C VAL A 201 4.11 -40.59 7.21
N THR A 202 3.31 -41.66 7.16
CA THR A 202 2.65 -42.25 8.35
C THR A 202 3.34 -43.49 8.88
N LYS A 203 4.62 -43.70 8.62
CA LYS A 203 5.37 -44.86 9.14
C LYS A 203 6.76 -44.46 9.57
N ALA A 204 7.03 -44.49 10.86
CA ALA A 204 8.31 -44.92 11.45
C ALA A 204 8.10 -45.21 12.93
N SER A 205 8.49 -46.40 13.40
CA SER A 205 8.74 -46.59 14.83
C SER A 205 9.87 -45.65 15.26
N SER A 206 9.76 -45.04 16.44
CA SER A 206 10.66 -44.01 17.00
C SER A 206 12.14 -44.39 17.00
N ASN A 207 12.50 -45.66 16.78
CA ASN A 207 13.88 -46.12 16.75
C ASN A 207 14.62 -45.94 15.40
N GLU A 208 13.90 -45.59 14.32
CA GLU A 208 14.52 -45.42 12.99
C GLU A 208 14.86 -43.95 12.65
N LEU A 209 14.43 -43.00 13.49
CA LEU A 209 14.65 -41.58 13.30
C LEU A 209 16.04 -41.07 13.72
N HIS A 210 16.89 -41.93 14.30
CA HIS A 210 18.22 -41.55 14.76
C HIS A 210 19.30 -42.12 13.83
N GLY A 211 19.76 -41.28 12.88
CA GLY A 211 21.07 -41.44 12.25
C GLY A 211 21.15 -42.12 10.89
N GLN A 212 20.04 -42.39 10.19
CA GLN A 212 20.08 -42.79 8.78
C GLN A 212 19.81 -41.59 7.86
N GLU A 213 20.58 -41.44 6.77
CA GLU A 213 20.21 -40.59 5.64
C GLU A 213 18.83 -41.04 5.17
N ILE A 214 17.81 -40.18 5.45
CA ILE A 214 16.45 -40.43 5.02
C ILE A 214 16.45 -40.29 3.49
N ALA A 215 16.23 -41.44 2.80
CA ALA A 215 16.15 -41.44 1.35
C ALA A 215 15.11 -40.42 0.89
N THR A 216 15.46 -39.69 -0.16
CA THR A 216 14.54 -38.71 -0.77
C THR A 216 13.26 -39.41 -1.21
N SER A 217 12.10 -38.88 -0.83
CA SER A 217 10.81 -39.45 -1.26
C SER A 217 10.71 -39.48 -2.78
N ASP A 218 10.16 -40.57 -3.32
CA ASP A 218 9.89 -40.65 -4.77
C ASP A 218 8.93 -39.52 -5.24
N ALA A 219 8.05 -39.03 -4.35
CA ALA A 219 7.15 -37.92 -4.63
C ALA A 219 7.86 -36.56 -4.88
N PHE A 220 9.04 -36.36 -4.31
CA PHE A 220 9.85 -35.19 -4.57
C PHE A 220 10.15 -34.99 -6.06
N HIS A 221 10.48 -36.09 -6.76
CA HIS A 221 10.79 -36.03 -8.21
C HIS A 221 9.60 -35.61 -9.06
N LEU A 222 8.37 -35.71 -8.55
CA LEU A 222 7.16 -35.26 -9.21
C LEU A 222 6.90 -33.75 -9.04
N CYS A 223 7.67 -33.05 -8.18
CA CYS A 223 7.40 -31.71 -7.73
C CYS A 223 8.57 -30.73 -7.90
N THR A 224 9.56 -31.07 -8.72
CA THR A 224 10.76 -30.25 -8.94
C THR A 224 10.46 -28.91 -9.62
N ASP A 225 9.27 -28.76 -10.21
CA ASP A 225 8.73 -27.55 -10.83
C ASP A 225 7.95 -26.66 -9.85
N ARG A 226 7.96 -26.98 -8.55
CA ARG A 226 7.28 -26.24 -7.48
C ARG A 226 8.28 -25.48 -6.61
N ALA A 227 7.81 -24.41 -5.98
CA ALA A 227 8.69 -23.55 -5.17
C ALA A 227 8.99 -24.12 -3.78
N LEU A 228 8.07 -24.91 -3.21
CA LEU A 228 8.17 -25.46 -1.85
C LEU A 228 7.63 -26.89 -1.80
N PHE A 229 8.44 -27.83 -1.32
CA PHE A 229 8.06 -29.19 -1.00
C PHE A 229 8.29 -29.46 0.49
N LEU A 230 7.24 -29.88 1.18
CA LEU A 230 7.24 -30.21 2.61
C LEU A 230 6.99 -31.70 2.80
N GLU A 231 7.92 -32.37 3.43
CA GLU A 231 7.77 -33.75 3.89
C GLU A 231 7.58 -33.75 5.40
N CYS A 232 6.46 -34.25 5.88
CA CYS A 232 6.15 -34.31 7.30
C CYS A 232 6.06 -35.75 7.78
N GLN A 233 6.95 -36.16 8.70
CA GLN A 233 6.96 -37.47 9.33
C GLN A 233 6.49 -37.34 10.77
N MET A 234 5.40 -38.05 11.11
CA MET A 234 4.77 -38.01 12.43
C MET A 234 5.11 -39.28 13.18
N ALA A 235 5.69 -39.13 14.38
CA ALA A 235 5.92 -40.20 15.36
C ALA A 235 5.03 -39.99 16.60
N ASP A 236 5.11 -40.85 17.59
CA ASP A 236 4.22 -40.81 18.77
C ASP A 236 4.49 -39.60 19.68
N ASP A 237 5.75 -39.13 19.74
CA ASP A 237 6.20 -38.03 20.63
C ASP A 237 6.79 -36.86 19.89
N SER A 238 6.91 -36.93 18.56
CA SER A 238 7.58 -35.93 17.77
C SER A 238 7.10 -35.90 16.32
N ALA A 239 7.24 -34.75 15.67
CA ALA A 239 7.15 -34.62 14.21
C ALA A 239 8.48 -34.15 13.65
N PHE A 240 8.81 -34.60 12.47
CA PHE A 240 9.96 -34.16 11.71
C PHE A 240 9.49 -33.59 10.38
N ILE A 241 9.83 -32.32 10.12
CA ILE A 241 9.43 -31.63 8.89
C ILE A 241 10.69 -31.30 8.11
N ARG A 242 10.75 -31.76 6.87
CA ARG A 242 11.79 -31.43 5.90
C ARG A 242 11.20 -30.52 4.84
N ALA A 243 11.85 -29.39 4.58
CA ALA A 243 11.48 -28.44 3.52
C ALA A 243 12.56 -28.39 2.45
N ARG A 244 12.17 -28.59 1.19
CA ARG A 244 12.96 -28.25 0.00
C ARG A 244 12.30 -27.06 -0.68
N TYR A 245 13.06 -26.00 -0.96
CA TYR A 245 12.47 -24.73 -1.39
C TYR A 245 13.42 -23.91 -2.25
N ASP A 246 12.87 -22.98 -3.02
CA ASP A 246 13.63 -22.01 -3.82
C ASP A 246 14.10 -20.86 -2.91
N GLN A 247 15.41 -20.78 -2.64
CA GLN A 247 16.00 -19.77 -1.75
C GLN A 247 15.88 -18.35 -2.29
N SER A 248 15.67 -18.20 -3.57
CA SER A 248 15.46 -16.89 -4.19
C SER A 248 14.04 -16.33 -3.98
N LEU A 249 13.09 -17.15 -3.51
CA LEU A 249 11.71 -16.77 -3.16
C LEU A 249 11.52 -16.68 -1.63
N ILE A 250 12.14 -17.59 -0.89
CA ILE A 250 12.05 -17.63 0.57
C ILE A 250 13.48 -17.79 1.12
N ASP A 251 13.97 -16.80 1.86
CA ASP A 251 15.28 -16.94 2.51
C ASP A 251 15.26 -18.00 3.63
N ALA A 252 16.45 -18.52 3.98
CA ALA A 252 16.58 -19.61 4.96
C ALA A 252 16.03 -19.24 6.35
N ARG A 253 16.18 -17.98 6.78
CA ARG A 253 15.66 -17.50 8.07
C ARG A 253 14.14 -17.49 8.06
N GLN A 254 13.52 -17.03 6.97
CA GLN A 254 12.06 -17.05 6.82
C GLN A 254 11.52 -18.48 6.74
N MET A 255 12.23 -19.40 6.07
CA MET A 255 11.82 -20.82 6.02
C MET A 255 11.91 -21.47 7.41
N THR A 256 12.96 -21.17 8.18
CA THR A 256 13.07 -21.65 9.58
C THR A 256 11.86 -21.23 10.42
N ARG A 257 11.44 -19.94 10.31
CA ARG A 257 10.24 -19.44 10.98
C ARG A 257 8.97 -20.12 10.50
N PHE A 258 8.81 -20.27 9.20
CA PHE A 258 7.67 -20.97 8.61
C PHE A 258 7.51 -22.38 9.19
N LEU A 259 8.60 -23.12 9.30
CA LEU A 259 8.59 -24.46 9.89
C LEU A 259 8.27 -24.43 11.40
N GLY A 260 8.80 -23.47 12.15
CA GLY A 260 8.47 -23.27 13.56
C GLY A 260 7.00 -22.92 13.78
N GLN A 261 6.44 -22.02 12.96
CA GLN A 261 5.03 -21.64 12.97
C GLN A 261 4.11 -22.81 12.58
N LEU A 262 4.50 -23.60 11.56
CA LEU A 262 3.79 -24.82 11.20
C LEU A 262 3.80 -25.83 12.35
N GLY A 263 4.97 -25.99 13.01
CA GLY A 263 5.12 -26.83 14.19
C GLY A 263 4.24 -26.38 15.35
N CYS A 264 4.11 -25.07 15.57
CA CYS A 264 3.22 -24.52 16.58
C CYS A 264 1.76 -24.91 16.32
N LEU A 265 1.28 -24.79 15.08
CA LEU A 265 -0.08 -25.19 14.70
C LEU A 265 -0.29 -26.71 14.82
N ILE A 266 0.67 -27.52 14.38
CA ILE A 266 0.57 -29.00 14.56
C ILE A 266 0.43 -29.35 16.04
N LYS A 267 1.25 -28.78 16.93
CA LYS A 267 1.12 -28.97 18.38
C LYS A 267 -0.27 -28.56 18.89
N THR A 268 -0.76 -27.42 18.42
CA THR A 268 -2.08 -26.91 18.81
C THR A 268 -3.19 -27.85 18.39
N PHE A 269 -3.18 -28.37 17.16
CA PHE A 269 -4.18 -29.34 16.68
C PHE A 269 -4.09 -30.73 17.33
N LEU A 270 -2.92 -31.13 17.83
CA LEU A 270 -2.74 -32.34 18.62
C LEU A 270 -3.36 -32.22 20.02
N GLY A 271 -3.57 -30.98 20.50
CA GLY A 271 -4.26 -30.70 21.78
C GLY A 271 -5.79 -30.72 21.66
N SER A 272 -6.46 -30.38 22.76
CA SER A 272 -7.94 -30.30 22.81
C SER A 272 -8.44 -28.94 22.31
N VAL A 273 -8.52 -28.75 20.99
CA VAL A 273 -8.95 -27.47 20.36
C VAL A 273 -10.25 -27.57 19.57
N ALA A 274 -11.05 -28.62 19.81
CA ALA A 274 -12.20 -28.95 18.95
C ALA A 274 -13.16 -27.78 18.69
N ASP A 275 -13.50 -27.00 19.71
CA ASP A 275 -14.47 -25.91 19.62
C ASP A 275 -13.82 -24.53 19.43
N MET A 276 -12.49 -24.43 19.35
CA MET A 276 -11.79 -23.17 19.16
C MET A 276 -12.00 -22.67 17.73
N PRO A 277 -12.41 -21.39 17.54
CA PRO A 277 -12.43 -20.75 16.22
C PRO A 277 -11.03 -20.61 15.62
N LEU A 278 -10.90 -20.79 14.30
CA LEU A 278 -9.62 -20.67 13.59
C LEU A 278 -8.97 -19.28 13.77
N GLY A 279 -9.77 -18.23 13.91
CA GLY A 279 -9.29 -16.86 14.18
C GLY A 279 -8.60 -16.69 15.54
N GLN A 280 -8.77 -17.64 16.48
CA GLN A 280 -8.10 -17.63 17.77
C GLN A 280 -6.78 -18.43 17.77
N LEU A 281 -6.50 -19.20 16.72
CA LEU A 281 -5.24 -19.92 16.60
C LEU A 281 -4.09 -18.91 16.41
N GLN A 282 -3.03 -19.08 17.20
CA GLN A 282 -1.84 -18.21 17.14
C GLN A 282 -0.62 -19.03 16.73
N PRO A 283 -0.20 -18.97 15.46
CA PRO A 283 1.06 -19.58 15.04
C PRO A 283 2.30 -18.75 15.43
N LEU A 284 2.16 -17.76 16.29
CA LEU A 284 3.25 -16.93 16.78
C LEU A 284 4.19 -17.76 17.68
N THR A 285 5.44 -17.91 17.27
CA THR A 285 6.46 -18.59 18.07
C THR A 285 7.06 -17.66 19.11
N GLN A 286 7.76 -18.23 20.11
CA GLN A 286 8.49 -17.45 21.12
C GLN A 286 9.62 -16.63 20.46
N GLU A 287 10.23 -17.19 19.43
CA GLU A 287 11.28 -16.54 18.64
C GLU A 287 10.72 -15.33 17.90
N ASP A 288 9.57 -15.48 17.21
CA ASP A 288 8.89 -14.36 16.55
C ASP A 288 8.56 -13.26 17.54
N GLN A 289 7.98 -13.61 18.71
CA GLN A 289 7.63 -12.65 19.75
C GLN A 289 8.87 -11.88 20.25
N THR A 290 9.98 -12.58 20.45
CA THR A 290 11.24 -11.97 20.90
C THR A 290 11.76 -10.99 19.86
N GLU A 291 11.86 -11.41 18.60
CA GLU A 291 12.35 -10.53 17.52
C GLU A 291 11.44 -9.31 17.28
N ILE A 292 10.11 -9.50 17.28
CA ILE A 292 9.17 -8.37 17.17
C ILE A 292 9.38 -7.37 18.29
N ASN A 293 9.58 -7.86 19.52
CA ASN A 293 9.86 -7.00 20.68
C ASN A 293 11.22 -6.28 20.54
N ASP A 294 12.24 -6.98 20.05
CA ASP A 294 13.57 -6.39 19.81
C ASP A 294 13.52 -5.29 18.76
N TRP A 295 12.78 -5.49 17.66
CA TRP A 295 12.60 -4.46 16.62
C TRP A 295 11.83 -3.23 17.12
N ASN A 296 10.96 -3.40 18.11
CA ASN A 296 10.18 -2.35 18.74
C ASN A 296 10.71 -1.95 20.14
N SER A 297 11.98 -2.27 20.47
CA SER A 297 12.56 -1.98 21.77
C SER A 297 13.02 -0.53 21.93
N ALA A 298 13.16 0.23 20.82
CA ALA A 298 13.61 1.62 20.86
C ALA A 298 12.71 2.46 21.79
N GLU A 299 13.34 3.28 22.62
CA GLU A 299 12.61 4.18 23.50
C GLU A 299 11.90 5.27 22.68
N LEU A 300 10.61 5.44 22.94
CA LEU A 300 9.84 6.53 22.36
C LEU A 300 10.02 7.78 23.22
N GLU A 301 10.95 8.64 22.81
CA GLU A 301 11.14 9.92 23.44
C GLU A 301 10.01 10.88 23.07
N SER A 302 9.33 11.43 24.06
CA SER A 302 8.41 12.54 23.88
C SER A 302 9.12 13.85 24.20
N SER A 303 9.23 14.72 23.20
CA SER A 303 9.75 16.08 23.37
C SER A 303 8.63 16.99 23.82
N ASP A 304 8.71 17.48 25.05
CA ASP A 304 7.69 18.36 25.64
C ASP A 304 7.95 19.83 25.24
N VAL A 305 7.90 20.10 23.92
CA VAL A 305 8.20 21.40 23.30
C VAL A 305 7.13 21.81 22.30
N CYS A 306 6.96 23.10 22.12
CA CYS A 306 6.13 23.63 21.04
C CYS A 306 6.93 23.75 19.73
N ILE A 307 6.26 23.56 18.60
CA ILE A 307 6.87 23.64 17.28
C ILE A 307 7.57 24.98 17.05
N HIS A 308 6.88 26.08 17.36
CA HIS A 308 7.39 27.42 17.14
C HIS A 308 8.58 27.78 18.06
N ASP A 309 8.68 27.19 19.27
CA ASP A 309 9.84 27.36 20.15
C ASP A 309 11.11 26.80 19.52
N VAL A 310 11.02 25.59 18.95
CA VAL A 310 12.14 24.96 18.22
C VAL A 310 12.57 25.84 17.05
N ILE A 311 11.62 26.43 16.31
CA ILE A 311 11.92 27.33 15.19
C ILE A 311 12.53 28.65 15.67
N ALA A 312 12.04 29.20 16.79
CA ALA A 312 12.59 30.41 17.40
C ALA A 312 14.06 30.23 17.86
N GLU A 313 14.40 29.03 18.41
CA GLU A 313 15.81 28.71 18.71
C GLU A 313 16.68 28.72 17.45
N ARG A 314 16.15 28.26 16.29
CA ARG A 314 16.88 28.33 15.00
C ARG A 314 17.03 29.75 14.53
N SER A 315 16.01 30.60 14.71
CA SER A 315 16.06 32.03 14.41
C SER A 315 17.13 32.73 15.26
N ALA A 316 17.13 32.51 16.54
CA ALA A 316 18.12 33.10 17.45
C ALA A 316 19.57 32.69 17.12
N SER A 317 19.75 31.41 16.70
CA SER A 317 21.09 30.88 16.36
C SER A 317 21.60 31.30 14.98
N ARG A 318 20.72 31.65 14.03
CA ARG A 318 21.04 31.94 12.62
C ARG A 318 20.14 33.02 12.02
N PRO A 319 20.05 34.22 12.62
CA PRO A 319 19.07 35.27 12.25
C PRO A 319 19.13 35.65 10.78
N GLY A 320 20.31 35.87 10.23
CA GLY A 320 20.52 36.29 8.85
C GLY A 320 20.45 35.17 7.79
N SER A 321 20.15 33.91 8.16
CA SER A 321 20.01 32.83 7.17
C SER A 321 18.62 32.89 6.53
N THR A 322 18.53 32.58 5.21
CA THR A 322 17.25 32.50 4.51
C THR A 322 16.42 31.34 5.06
N ALA A 323 15.25 31.65 5.61
CA ALA A 323 14.27 30.68 6.11
C ALA A 323 13.28 30.30 5.01
N VAL A 324 12.85 31.26 4.20
CA VAL A 324 11.91 31.10 3.09
C VAL A 324 12.47 31.77 1.85
N PHE A 325 12.50 31.04 0.75
CA PHE A 325 12.78 31.53 -0.60
C PHE A 325 11.56 31.22 -1.48
N ALA A 326 10.80 32.23 -1.86
CA ALA A 326 9.58 32.03 -2.63
C ALA A 326 9.61 32.88 -3.91
N TRP A 327 8.74 32.57 -4.86
CA TRP A 327 8.58 33.33 -6.11
C TRP A 327 8.18 34.81 -5.86
N ASP A 328 7.50 35.08 -4.73
CA ASP A 328 7.01 36.40 -4.30
C ASP A 328 7.94 37.09 -3.28
N GLY A 329 9.16 36.58 -3.08
CA GLY A 329 10.20 37.16 -2.23
C GLY A 329 10.78 36.17 -1.22
N GLU A 330 11.61 36.68 -0.32
CA GLU A 330 12.29 35.84 0.68
C GLU A 330 12.19 36.44 2.07
N TRP A 331 12.39 35.57 3.07
CA TRP A 331 12.50 35.94 4.49
C TRP A 331 13.74 35.28 5.07
N THR A 332 14.53 36.06 5.84
CA THR A 332 15.48 35.52 6.81
C THR A 332 14.75 34.93 8.01
N TYR A 333 15.46 34.16 8.83
CA TYR A 333 14.89 33.63 10.07
C TYR A 333 14.47 34.74 11.03
N GLU A 334 15.23 35.83 11.12
CA GLU A 334 14.91 37.01 11.96
C GLU A 334 13.66 37.73 11.46
N GLU A 335 13.56 38.00 10.16
CA GLU A 335 12.40 38.64 9.57
C GLU A 335 11.14 37.79 9.74
N LEU A 336 11.23 36.49 9.48
CA LEU A 336 10.13 35.54 9.67
C LEU A 336 9.67 35.49 11.13
N ASP A 337 10.60 35.46 12.08
CA ASP A 337 10.32 35.42 13.51
C ASP A 337 9.62 36.70 13.97
N SER A 338 10.14 37.87 13.57
CA SER A 338 9.58 39.20 13.89
C SER A 338 8.19 39.36 13.31
N LEU A 339 7.98 39.10 12.02
CA LEU A 339 6.70 39.21 11.36
C LEU A 339 5.64 38.29 11.97
N SER A 340 6.00 37.04 12.19
CA SER A 340 5.06 36.05 12.78
C SER A 340 4.74 36.37 14.25
N SER A 341 5.67 36.96 15.02
CA SER A 341 5.43 37.41 16.40
C SER A 341 4.48 38.59 16.47
N ARG A 342 4.65 39.57 15.60
CA ARG A 342 3.74 40.72 15.51
C ARG A 342 2.33 40.33 15.08
N LEU A 343 2.22 39.45 14.08
CA LEU A 343 0.93 38.91 13.66
C LEU A 343 0.28 38.08 14.77
N ALA A 344 1.07 37.30 15.53
CA ALA A 344 0.57 36.54 16.68
C ALA A 344 0.02 37.48 17.79
N ALA A 345 0.73 38.56 18.09
CA ALA A 345 0.28 39.56 19.05
C ALA A 345 -1.04 40.22 18.61
N TYR A 346 -1.17 40.51 17.31
CA TYR A 346 -2.44 41.01 16.74
C TYR A 346 -3.55 39.96 16.92
N ILE A 347 -3.31 38.69 16.57
CA ILE A 347 -4.32 37.62 16.69
C ILE A 347 -4.73 37.43 18.16
N GLN A 348 -3.78 37.49 19.12
CA GLN A 348 -4.11 37.38 20.56
C GLN A 348 -4.98 38.57 21.02
N SER A 349 -4.78 39.79 20.48
CA SER A 349 -5.59 40.97 20.82
C SER A 349 -7.07 40.79 20.43
N LEU A 350 -7.41 39.82 19.57
CA LEU A 350 -8.80 39.53 19.18
C LEU A 350 -9.52 38.65 20.23
N GLY A 351 -8.85 38.18 21.28
CA GLY A 351 -9.48 37.51 22.42
C GLY A 351 -10.09 36.13 22.07
N LEU A 352 -9.43 35.37 21.20
CA LEU A 352 -9.91 34.08 20.78
C LEU A 352 -9.68 33.00 21.85
N ASP A 353 -10.51 31.96 21.85
CA ASP A 353 -10.37 30.83 22.75
C ASP A 353 -9.10 30.00 22.43
N HIS A 354 -8.50 29.41 23.46
CA HIS A 354 -7.35 28.54 23.28
C HIS A 354 -7.69 27.33 22.37
N GLU A 355 -6.72 26.94 21.55
CA GLU A 355 -6.85 25.84 20.58
C GLU A 355 -7.91 26.05 19.47
N GLN A 356 -8.48 27.24 19.36
CA GLN A 356 -9.40 27.55 18.27
C GLN A 356 -8.69 27.33 16.93
N ALA A 357 -9.37 26.68 16.00
CA ALA A 357 -8.82 26.43 14.68
C ALA A 357 -8.96 27.65 13.77
N ILE A 358 -7.85 28.02 13.13
CA ILE A 358 -7.77 29.18 12.21
C ILE A 358 -7.53 28.65 10.80
N PRO A 359 -8.49 28.79 9.88
CA PRO A 359 -8.28 28.55 8.46
C PRO A 359 -7.21 29.51 7.91
N VAL A 360 -6.24 28.95 7.18
CA VAL A 360 -5.15 29.64 6.50
C VAL A 360 -5.27 29.34 5.02
N CYS A 361 -5.70 30.30 4.20
CA CYS A 361 -6.01 30.10 2.79
C CYS A 361 -5.22 31.08 1.90
N PHE A 362 -4.21 30.54 1.25
CA PHE A 362 -3.30 31.25 0.36
C PHE A 362 -3.05 30.44 -0.90
N GLU A 363 -2.73 31.11 -2.00
CA GLU A 363 -1.91 30.52 -3.06
C GLU A 363 -0.51 30.24 -2.54
N LYS A 364 0.32 29.54 -3.32
CA LYS A 364 1.74 29.32 -2.97
C LYS A 364 2.42 30.70 -2.78
N SER A 365 2.87 30.97 -1.55
CA SER A 365 3.38 32.30 -1.17
C SER A 365 4.24 32.21 0.09
N LYS A 366 5.19 33.14 0.25
CA LYS A 366 5.97 33.31 1.48
C LYS A 366 5.08 33.61 2.70
N TRP A 367 3.92 34.21 2.50
CA TRP A 367 3.00 34.65 3.57
C TRP A 367 2.30 33.50 4.29
N VAL A 368 2.12 32.36 3.65
CA VAL A 368 1.55 31.19 4.32
C VAL A 368 2.42 30.74 5.50
N VAL A 369 3.74 30.86 5.38
CA VAL A 369 4.68 30.47 6.45
C VAL A 369 4.57 31.41 7.64
N VAL A 370 4.44 32.73 7.36
CA VAL A 370 4.18 33.75 8.40
C VAL A 370 2.86 33.45 9.12
N GLY A 371 1.80 33.13 8.37
CA GLY A 371 0.48 32.79 8.91
C GLY A 371 0.52 31.54 9.80
N ILE A 372 1.17 30.46 9.35
CA ILE A 372 1.32 29.22 10.13
C ILE A 372 2.02 29.53 11.47
N LEU A 373 3.17 30.19 11.44
CA LEU A 373 3.92 30.48 12.67
C LEU A 373 3.19 31.44 13.60
N ALA A 374 2.48 32.45 13.06
CA ALA A 374 1.71 33.36 13.86
C ALA A 374 0.57 32.67 14.62
N VAL A 375 -0.16 31.77 13.96
CA VAL A 375 -1.22 30.99 14.61
C VAL A 375 -0.65 30.11 15.71
N LEU A 376 0.46 29.40 15.46
CA LEU A 376 1.13 28.56 16.46
C LEU A 376 1.62 29.37 17.66
N LYS A 377 2.26 30.52 17.42
CA LYS A 377 2.72 31.44 18.47
C LYS A 377 1.56 31.99 19.30
N ALA A 378 0.43 32.28 18.66
CA ALA A 378 -0.77 32.77 19.32
C ALA A 378 -1.44 31.72 20.25
N GLY A 379 -1.00 30.47 20.25
CA GLY A 379 -1.59 29.38 21.04
C GLY A 379 -2.83 28.77 20.41
N LEU A 380 -2.95 28.87 19.09
CA LEU A 380 -4.07 28.43 18.29
C LEU A 380 -3.65 27.31 17.32
N ALA A 381 -4.62 26.63 16.71
CA ALA A 381 -4.37 25.59 15.74
C ALA A 381 -4.62 26.11 14.32
N PHE A 382 -3.69 25.88 13.39
CA PHE A 382 -3.96 26.23 12.00
C PHE A 382 -4.63 25.08 11.24
N THR A 383 -5.44 25.44 10.25
CA THR A 383 -5.99 24.53 9.25
C THR A 383 -5.70 25.10 7.87
N LEU A 384 -4.84 24.40 7.11
CA LEU A 384 -4.53 24.85 5.75
C LEU A 384 -5.69 24.52 4.81
N ILE A 385 -6.14 25.52 4.08
CA ILE A 385 -7.19 25.41 3.05
C ILE A 385 -6.54 25.44 1.68
N GLU A 386 -6.80 24.41 0.88
CA GLU A 386 -6.42 24.39 -0.53
C GLU A 386 -7.42 25.22 -1.36
N PRO A 387 -7.00 26.32 -2.01
CA PRO A 387 -7.92 27.19 -2.73
C PRO A 387 -8.66 26.53 -3.88
N SER A 388 -8.08 25.46 -4.45
CA SER A 388 -8.69 24.71 -5.56
C SER A 388 -9.77 23.71 -5.12
N HIS A 389 -10.00 23.56 -3.82
CA HIS A 389 -11.08 22.71 -3.31
C HIS A 389 -12.45 23.25 -3.68
N PRO A 390 -13.45 22.39 -3.89
CA PRO A 390 -14.82 22.79 -4.10
C PRO A 390 -15.35 23.68 -2.96
N PRO A 391 -16.15 24.71 -3.26
CA PRO A 391 -16.69 25.62 -2.23
C PRO A 391 -17.46 24.91 -1.12
N ALA A 392 -18.18 23.82 -1.46
CA ALA A 392 -18.89 23.01 -0.47
C ALA A 392 -17.94 22.38 0.55
N ARG A 393 -16.79 21.88 0.09
CA ARG A 393 -15.78 21.29 0.96
C ARG A 393 -15.11 22.33 1.85
N ILE A 394 -14.79 23.50 1.31
CA ILE A 394 -14.24 24.62 2.10
C ILE A 394 -15.22 25.03 3.20
N ALA A 395 -16.50 25.14 2.85
CA ALA A 395 -17.56 25.49 3.81
C ALA A 395 -17.67 24.43 4.93
N GLN A 396 -17.64 23.14 4.60
CA GLN A 396 -17.67 22.05 5.60
C GLN A 396 -16.46 22.12 6.56
N ILE A 397 -15.26 22.42 6.04
CA ILE A 397 -14.05 22.56 6.87
C ILE A 397 -14.22 23.74 7.84
N CYS A 398 -14.65 24.91 7.36
CA CYS A 398 -14.89 26.08 8.22
C CYS A 398 -15.97 25.79 9.27
N GLN A 399 -17.03 25.08 8.89
CA GLN A 399 -18.11 24.71 9.82
C GLN A 399 -17.61 23.75 10.90
N GLN A 400 -16.90 22.67 10.53
CA GLN A 400 -16.40 21.69 11.50
C GLN A 400 -15.37 22.29 12.46
N THR A 401 -14.55 23.24 11.99
CA THR A 401 -13.58 23.96 12.84
C THR A 401 -14.21 25.08 13.67
N SER A 402 -15.50 25.41 13.46
CA SER A 402 -16.18 26.53 14.10
C SER A 402 -15.38 27.84 14.01
N ALA A 403 -14.71 28.04 12.87
CA ALA A 403 -13.78 29.14 12.68
C ALA A 403 -14.51 30.48 12.68
N THR A 404 -14.05 31.40 13.53
CA THR A 404 -14.58 32.80 13.59
C THR A 404 -13.73 33.75 12.75
N ILE A 405 -12.44 33.51 12.65
CA ILE A 405 -11.50 34.26 11.81
C ILE A 405 -10.75 33.33 10.85
N ALA A 406 -10.23 33.91 9.76
CA ALA A 406 -9.35 33.25 8.83
C ALA A 406 -8.21 34.16 8.39
N LEU A 407 -7.03 33.61 8.15
CA LEU A 407 -5.91 34.28 7.50
C LEU A 407 -5.95 33.97 6.00
N VAL A 408 -5.96 35.03 5.18
CA VAL A 408 -6.13 34.87 3.73
C VAL A 408 -5.17 35.78 2.96
N SER A 409 -4.82 35.38 1.74
CA SER A 409 -4.26 36.31 0.78
C SER A 409 -5.38 37.25 0.21
N ARG A 410 -5.00 38.35 -0.40
CA ARG A 410 -5.92 39.24 -1.08
C ARG A 410 -6.73 38.53 -2.18
N MET A 411 -6.13 37.59 -2.87
CA MET A 411 -6.79 36.75 -3.89
C MET A 411 -7.86 35.82 -3.28
N GLN A 412 -7.60 35.27 -2.11
CA GLN A 412 -8.48 34.26 -1.47
C GLN A 412 -9.51 34.89 -0.52
N TYR A 413 -9.52 36.20 -0.36
CA TYR A 413 -10.49 36.93 0.48
C TYR A 413 -11.94 36.52 0.16
N ASN A 414 -12.31 36.52 -1.12
CA ASN A 414 -13.68 36.19 -1.55
C ASN A 414 -14.05 34.72 -1.31
N THR A 415 -13.08 33.83 -1.20
CA THR A 415 -13.30 32.41 -0.94
C THR A 415 -13.84 32.16 0.48
N LEU A 416 -13.38 32.94 1.47
CA LEU A 416 -13.69 32.70 2.89
C LEU A 416 -14.56 33.79 3.55
N ARG A 417 -14.70 35.00 2.97
CA ARG A 417 -15.37 36.13 3.62
C ARG A 417 -16.83 35.90 4.08
N ASN A 418 -17.53 34.97 3.46
CA ASN A 418 -18.90 34.60 3.83
C ASN A 418 -18.97 33.33 4.71
N LEU A 419 -17.85 32.70 5.02
CA LEU A 419 -17.77 31.47 5.78
C LEU A 419 -17.26 31.66 7.21
N VAL A 420 -16.62 32.80 7.47
CA VAL A 420 -16.11 33.20 8.79
C VAL A 420 -16.54 34.62 9.11
N SER A 421 -16.52 35.01 10.39
CA SER A 421 -16.94 36.37 10.82
C SER A 421 -15.96 37.45 10.35
N GLN A 422 -14.65 37.11 10.27
CA GLN A 422 -13.61 38.03 9.87
C GLN A 422 -12.52 37.35 9.06
N CYS A 423 -12.18 37.89 7.89
CA CYS A 423 -10.99 37.54 7.14
C CYS A 423 -9.89 38.60 7.35
N ILE A 424 -8.73 38.18 7.76
CA ILE A 424 -7.52 38.98 7.92
C ILE A 424 -6.68 38.76 6.66
N ILE A 425 -6.53 39.80 5.83
CA ILE A 425 -5.65 39.75 4.66
C ILE A 425 -4.21 39.95 5.14
N VAL A 426 -3.36 38.97 4.88
CA VAL A 426 -1.95 39.04 5.28
C VAL A 426 -1.10 39.22 4.03
N ASP A 427 -0.56 40.42 3.87
CA ASP A 427 0.26 40.88 2.77
C ASP A 427 1.26 41.97 3.21
N ASP A 428 2.02 42.52 2.26
CA ASP A 428 3.01 43.56 2.52
C ASP A 428 2.37 44.83 3.09
N GLU A 429 1.16 45.23 2.65
CA GLU A 429 0.44 46.39 3.14
C GLU A 429 0.01 46.19 4.60
N PHE A 430 -0.58 45.04 4.92
CA PHE A 430 -0.99 44.71 6.28
C PHE A 430 0.20 44.61 7.23
N SER A 431 1.32 44.09 6.76
CA SER A 431 2.55 43.93 7.58
C SER A 431 3.07 45.27 8.12
N GLN A 432 2.89 46.34 7.38
CA GLN A 432 3.25 47.69 7.85
C GLN A 432 2.37 48.13 9.02
N SER A 433 1.11 47.74 9.04
CA SER A 433 0.22 48.05 10.17
C SER A 433 0.58 47.32 11.45
N LEU A 434 1.26 46.15 11.33
CA LEU A 434 1.72 45.35 12.44
C LEU A 434 2.91 45.99 13.19
N LEU A 435 3.55 47.01 12.66
CA LEU A 435 4.61 47.76 13.34
C LEU A 435 4.15 48.43 14.65
N ALA A 436 2.85 48.62 14.83
CA ALA A 436 2.28 49.08 16.09
C ALA A 436 2.30 48.04 17.22
N TYR A 437 2.45 46.76 16.88
CA TYR A 437 2.56 45.66 17.84
C TYR A 437 4.03 45.43 18.15
N GLN A 438 4.45 45.72 19.37
CA GLN A 438 5.87 45.72 19.77
C GLN A 438 6.49 44.31 19.85
N ASP A 439 7.84 44.28 19.70
CA ASP A 439 8.69 43.16 19.99
C ASP A 439 8.60 42.82 21.51
N GLY A 440 8.51 41.52 21.84
CA GLY A 440 8.34 41.05 23.23
C GLY A 440 7.12 40.15 23.41
N PHE A 441 6.60 39.63 22.32
CA PHE A 441 5.53 38.66 22.33
C PHE A 441 5.93 37.38 23.09
N ILE A 442 5.08 36.95 24.03
CA ILE A 442 5.22 35.70 24.75
C ILE A 442 4.12 34.75 24.35
N SER A 443 4.48 33.59 23.79
CA SER A 443 3.52 32.57 23.45
C SER A 443 2.86 32.00 24.71
N VAL A 444 1.54 31.79 24.63
CA VAL A 444 0.75 31.10 25.67
C VAL A 444 0.55 29.62 25.37
N ALA A 445 1.04 29.16 24.23
CA ALA A 445 0.91 27.78 23.79
C ALA A 445 1.66 26.81 24.72
N LYS A 446 1.09 25.63 24.87
CA LYS A 446 1.70 24.51 25.62
C LYS A 446 1.92 23.32 24.69
N PRO A 447 2.91 22.45 24.97
CA PRO A 447 3.20 21.30 24.13
C PRO A 447 2.01 20.38 23.85
N GLN A 448 1.09 20.24 24.78
CA GLN A 448 -0.15 19.46 24.62
C GLN A 448 -1.25 20.17 23.86
N ASN A 449 -1.12 21.48 23.54
CA ASN A 449 -2.12 22.16 22.74
C ASN A 449 -2.11 21.69 21.30
N LEU A 450 -3.27 21.86 20.62
CA LEU A 450 -3.38 21.61 19.20
C LEU A 450 -2.48 22.56 18.41
N ALA A 451 -1.69 21.99 17.53
CA ALA A 451 -0.86 22.72 16.57
C ALA A 451 -1.60 22.92 15.24
N TYR A 452 -2.21 21.86 14.74
CA TYR A 452 -2.93 21.94 13.48
C TYR A 452 -4.01 20.85 13.34
N ILE A 453 -4.92 21.11 12.41
CA ILE A 453 -5.96 20.18 12.01
C ILE A 453 -5.82 19.97 10.51
N ILE A 454 -5.69 18.71 10.09
CA ILE A 454 -5.62 18.35 8.68
C ILE A 454 -6.82 17.50 8.28
N PHE A 455 -7.45 17.86 7.17
CA PHE A 455 -8.67 17.21 6.70
C PHE A 455 -8.38 16.15 5.64
N THR A 456 -8.88 14.95 5.87
CA THR A 456 -8.79 13.80 4.94
C THR A 456 -10.18 13.42 4.43
N SER A 457 -10.25 12.64 3.33
CA SER A 457 -11.52 12.08 2.84
C SER A 457 -12.11 11.10 3.86
N GLY A 458 -13.43 11.12 4.02
CA GLY A 458 -14.14 10.27 4.96
C GLY A 458 -15.17 9.40 4.26
N SER A 459 -15.31 8.14 4.66
CA SER A 459 -16.24 7.16 4.08
C SER A 459 -17.73 7.56 4.13
N THR A 460 -18.05 8.61 4.86
CA THR A 460 -19.42 9.14 4.99
C THR A 460 -19.74 10.30 4.03
N GLY A 461 -18.80 10.71 3.19
CA GLY A 461 -18.92 11.90 2.33
C GLY A 461 -18.51 13.19 3.02
N GLU A 462 -18.20 13.17 4.31
CA GLU A 462 -17.73 14.34 5.05
C GLU A 462 -16.23 14.27 5.33
N PRO A 463 -15.49 15.39 5.21
CA PRO A 463 -14.08 15.44 5.53
C PRO A 463 -13.84 15.18 7.02
N LYS A 464 -12.80 14.40 7.36
CA LYS A 464 -12.39 14.08 8.73
C LYS A 464 -11.23 14.99 9.14
N GLY A 465 -11.45 15.88 10.10
CA GLY A 465 -10.42 16.75 10.66
C GLY A 465 -9.58 16.02 11.71
N CYS A 466 -8.33 15.70 11.38
CA CYS A 466 -7.38 15.04 12.25
C CYS A 466 -6.64 16.06 13.11
N MET A 467 -6.67 15.93 14.44
CA MET A 467 -6.16 16.89 15.43
C MET A 467 -4.77 16.50 15.91
N ILE A 468 -3.76 17.33 15.61
CA ILE A 468 -2.35 17.09 15.96
C ILE A 468 -1.87 18.10 17.00
N GLU A 469 -1.24 17.58 18.08
CA GLU A 469 -0.65 18.38 19.14
C GLU A 469 0.77 18.83 18.79
N HIS A 470 1.24 19.96 19.38
CA HIS A 470 2.61 20.42 19.22
C HIS A 470 3.64 19.35 19.59
N ARG A 471 3.52 18.77 20.80
CA ARG A 471 4.46 17.74 21.29
C ARG A 471 4.50 16.51 20.39
N GLY A 472 3.34 16.10 19.85
CA GLY A 472 3.23 14.92 18.98
C GLY A 472 4.03 15.11 17.72
N PHE A 473 3.76 16.20 16.99
CA PHE A 473 4.49 16.53 15.78
C PHE A 473 5.98 16.78 16.04
N ALA A 474 6.31 17.58 17.07
CA ALA A 474 7.69 17.92 17.38
C ALA A 474 8.52 16.69 17.71
N SER A 475 8.00 15.76 18.54
CA SER A 475 8.68 14.52 18.88
C SER A 475 9.03 13.68 17.66
N CYS A 476 8.05 13.53 16.75
CA CYS A 476 8.25 12.76 15.51
C CYS A 476 9.19 13.49 14.55
N ALA A 477 8.97 14.79 14.32
CA ALA A 477 9.74 15.58 13.36
C ALA A 477 11.23 15.67 13.73
N LEU A 478 11.55 15.80 15.02
CA LEU A 478 12.93 15.79 15.48
C LEU A 478 13.66 14.44 15.27
N LYS A 479 12.90 13.33 15.13
CA LYS A 479 13.43 12.00 14.82
C LYS A 479 13.49 11.73 13.32
N TYR A 480 12.39 11.89 12.59
CA TYR A 480 12.36 11.51 11.18
C TYR A 480 13.06 12.52 10.25
N ALA A 481 13.13 13.82 10.61
CA ALA A 481 13.71 14.79 9.70
C ALA A 481 15.21 14.55 9.43
N PRO A 482 16.06 14.22 10.41
CA PRO A 482 17.45 13.81 10.15
C PRO A 482 17.54 12.53 9.31
N GLU A 483 16.67 11.54 9.53
CA GLU A 483 16.63 10.30 8.73
C GLU A 483 16.18 10.55 7.30
N LEU A 484 15.32 11.54 7.07
CA LEU A 484 14.96 12.06 5.75
C LEU A 484 16.03 13.00 5.17
N HIS A 485 17.17 13.16 5.84
CA HIS A 485 18.27 14.05 5.46
C HIS A 485 17.89 15.54 5.41
N ILE A 486 16.86 15.95 6.16
CA ILE A 486 16.54 17.36 6.34
C ILE A 486 17.51 17.94 7.39
N SER A 487 18.20 19.00 7.04
CA SER A 487 19.20 19.65 7.88
C SER A 487 19.24 21.16 7.64
N ARG A 488 20.07 21.86 8.43
CA ARG A 488 20.32 23.31 8.25
C ARG A 488 20.89 23.70 6.88
N LYS A 489 21.35 22.74 6.08
CA LYS A 489 21.84 22.96 4.71
C LYS A 489 20.78 22.68 3.66
N SER A 490 19.67 22.08 4.04
CA SER A 490 18.62 21.70 3.11
C SER A 490 17.88 22.92 2.59
N ARG A 491 17.70 22.96 1.29
CA ARG A 491 16.76 23.82 0.59
C ARG A 491 15.64 22.93 0.09
N SER A 492 14.55 22.92 0.88
CA SER A 492 13.43 21.97 0.71
C SER A 492 12.38 22.54 -0.22
N LEU A 493 12.01 21.79 -1.25
CA LEU A 493 10.94 22.16 -2.18
C LEU A 493 9.58 22.09 -1.46
N GLN A 494 8.81 23.15 -1.46
CA GLN A 494 7.42 23.14 -1.05
C GLN A 494 6.52 22.87 -2.26
N PHE A 495 6.28 21.60 -2.54
CA PHE A 495 5.54 21.14 -3.72
C PHE A 495 4.12 20.70 -3.41
N ALA A 496 3.93 19.99 -2.29
CA ALA A 496 2.65 19.39 -1.91
C ALA A 496 1.55 20.44 -1.78
N SER A 497 0.32 20.07 -2.16
CA SER A 497 -0.88 20.86 -1.86
C SER A 497 -1.02 21.07 -0.35
N TYR A 498 -1.54 22.18 0.05
CA TYR A 498 -1.79 22.51 1.46
C TYR A 498 -2.79 21.58 2.15
N ALA A 499 -3.56 20.82 1.40
CA ALA A 499 -4.47 19.81 1.93
C ALA A 499 -3.77 18.54 2.48
N PHE A 500 -2.44 18.37 2.27
CA PHE A 500 -1.74 17.14 2.63
C PHE A 500 -0.70 17.34 3.71
N GLY A 501 -0.52 16.28 4.56
CA GLY A 501 0.50 16.26 5.60
C GLY A 501 1.93 16.46 5.10
N ALA A 502 2.21 16.14 3.84
CA ALA A 502 3.50 16.37 3.21
C ALA A 502 3.91 17.85 3.25
N CYS A 503 2.98 18.80 3.06
CA CYS A 503 3.28 20.23 3.12
C CYS A 503 3.78 20.67 4.51
N ILE A 504 3.33 20.00 5.57
CA ILE A 504 3.77 20.28 6.94
C ILE A 504 5.23 19.84 7.11
N ILE A 505 5.63 18.71 6.53
CA ILE A 505 7.03 18.26 6.52
C ILE A 505 7.88 19.27 5.76
N GLU A 506 7.45 19.63 4.54
CA GLU A 506 8.18 20.55 3.65
C GLU A 506 8.41 21.92 4.30
N ILE A 507 7.43 22.43 5.05
CA ILE A 507 7.50 23.75 5.70
C ILE A 507 8.03 23.63 7.13
N VAL A 508 7.26 22.95 7.99
CA VAL A 508 7.47 23.03 9.44
C VAL A 508 8.69 22.21 9.85
N ALA A 509 8.82 20.95 9.38
CA ALA A 509 9.98 20.14 9.74
C ALA A 509 11.29 20.72 9.18
N THR A 510 11.26 21.33 7.98
CA THR A 510 12.42 22.04 7.42
C THR A 510 12.86 23.20 8.30
N LEU A 511 11.93 24.05 8.74
CA LEU A 511 12.24 25.18 9.62
C LEU A 511 12.73 24.74 11.00
N MET A 512 12.17 23.68 11.56
CA MET A 512 12.64 23.08 12.82
C MET A 512 14.09 22.58 12.75
N GLN A 513 14.55 22.18 11.57
CA GLN A 513 15.94 21.78 11.33
C GLN A 513 16.87 22.95 10.94
N GLY A 514 16.34 24.17 10.78
CA GLY A 514 17.11 25.35 10.39
C GLY A 514 17.40 25.40 8.88
N GLY A 515 16.63 24.68 8.05
CA GLY A 515 16.72 24.69 6.59
C GLY A 515 15.95 25.83 5.95
N CYS A 516 15.97 25.90 4.61
CA CYS A 516 15.25 26.90 3.81
C CYS A 516 14.09 26.25 3.07
N VAL A 517 12.90 26.81 3.18
CA VAL A 517 11.71 26.40 2.41
C VAL A 517 11.68 27.13 1.08
N CYS A 518 11.68 26.40 -0.04
CA CYS A 518 11.64 26.94 -1.40
C CYS A 518 10.24 26.78 -1.98
N ILE A 519 9.54 27.88 -2.21
CA ILE A 519 8.12 27.92 -2.63
C ILE A 519 8.00 28.43 -4.06
N PRO A 520 7.65 27.55 -5.03
CA PRO A 520 7.38 27.95 -6.41
C PRO A 520 6.07 28.72 -6.53
N SER A 521 5.89 29.50 -7.57
CA SER A 521 4.57 29.94 -8.00
C SER A 521 3.75 28.72 -8.47
N GLU A 522 2.43 28.83 -8.49
CA GLU A 522 1.59 27.75 -9.03
C GLU A 522 1.90 27.50 -10.52
N GLN A 523 2.25 28.54 -11.25
CA GLN A 523 2.69 28.42 -12.65
C GLN A 523 4.00 27.63 -12.75
N ASP A 524 5.00 27.94 -11.93
CA ASP A 524 6.28 27.20 -11.95
C ASP A 524 6.11 25.77 -11.48
N ARG A 525 5.27 25.56 -10.43
CA ARG A 525 4.97 24.23 -9.92
C ARG A 525 4.39 23.33 -10.99
N MET A 526 3.52 23.86 -11.85
CA MET A 526 2.82 23.09 -12.88
C MET A 526 3.59 23.00 -14.19
N ASN A 527 4.35 24.06 -14.58
CA ASN A 527 4.94 24.14 -15.91
C ASN A 527 6.47 24.16 -15.93
N ASN A 528 7.14 24.71 -14.90
CA ASN A 528 8.57 25.01 -14.93
C ASN A 528 9.30 24.52 -13.67
N ILE A 529 8.83 23.43 -13.08
CA ILE A 529 9.33 23.00 -11.77
C ILE A 529 10.84 22.68 -11.77
N ALA A 530 11.38 22.12 -12.85
CA ALA A 530 12.79 21.83 -12.97
C ALA A 530 13.64 23.12 -12.96
N ASP A 531 13.17 24.16 -13.66
CA ASP A 531 13.84 25.46 -13.69
C ASP A 531 13.81 26.11 -12.32
N PHE A 532 12.67 26.06 -11.64
CA PHE A 532 12.55 26.56 -10.27
C PHE A 532 13.49 25.82 -9.31
N ILE A 533 13.54 24.48 -9.35
CA ILE A 533 14.44 23.66 -8.54
C ILE A 533 15.88 24.11 -8.72
N ASN A 534 16.32 24.32 -9.96
CA ASN A 534 17.68 24.75 -10.27
C ASN A 534 17.95 26.19 -9.82
N ASN A 535 17.05 27.12 -10.09
CA ASN A 535 17.18 28.54 -9.75
C ASN A 535 17.15 28.78 -8.24
N ALA A 536 16.23 28.11 -7.54
CA ALA A 536 16.13 28.17 -6.07
C ALA A 536 17.23 27.34 -5.38
N GLY A 537 18.02 26.55 -6.12
CA GLY A 537 19.07 25.69 -5.56
C GLY A 537 18.51 24.63 -4.61
N VAL A 538 17.37 24.04 -4.94
CA VAL A 538 16.73 22.98 -4.15
C VAL A 538 17.65 21.78 -4.04
N THR A 539 17.81 21.27 -2.83
CA THR A 539 18.64 20.11 -2.53
C THR A 539 17.84 18.93 -1.98
N TRP A 540 16.61 19.18 -1.54
CA TRP A 540 15.74 18.20 -0.92
C TRP A 540 14.30 18.36 -1.47
N ALA A 541 13.66 17.22 -1.80
CA ALA A 541 12.27 17.22 -2.23
C ALA A 541 11.53 15.98 -1.72
N LEU A 542 10.24 16.17 -1.37
CA LEU A 542 9.27 15.10 -1.09
C LEU A 542 8.24 15.08 -2.21
N LEU A 543 8.22 14.02 -2.99
CA LEU A 543 7.37 13.91 -4.19
C LEU A 543 6.67 12.55 -4.24
N THR A 544 5.66 12.44 -5.08
CA THR A 544 5.05 11.13 -5.36
C THR A 544 5.79 10.40 -6.48
N PRO A 545 5.85 9.06 -6.46
CA PRO A 545 6.40 8.27 -7.57
C PRO A 545 5.85 8.67 -8.94
N SER A 546 4.54 8.83 -9.05
CA SER A 546 3.89 9.23 -10.30
C SER A 546 4.40 10.56 -10.83
N PHE A 547 4.64 11.56 -9.95
CA PHE A 547 5.10 12.88 -10.36
C PHE A 547 6.56 12.85 -10.82
N ILE A 548 7.45 12.24 -10.04
CA ILE A 548 8.87 12.20 -10.37
C ILE A 548 9.16 11.38 -11.64
N GLY A 549 8.31 10.43 -11.98
CA GLY A 549 8.38 9.70 -13.25
C GLY A 549 8.22 10.59 -14.50
N ALA A 550 7.73 11.84 -14.33
CA ALA A 550 7.66 12.84 -15.41
C ALA A 550 8.92 13.72 -15.51
N ILE A 551 9.89 13.59 -14.61
CA ILE A 551 11.10 14.39 -14.54
C ILE A 551 12.31 13.49 -14.74
N ARG A 552 13.32 13.99 -15.48
CA ARG A 552 14.60 13.30 -15.66
C ARG A 552 15.63 13.79 -14.66
N PRO A 553 16.47 12.93 -14.08
CA PRO A 553 17.50 13.33 -13.11
C PRO A 553 18.42 14.45 -13.65
N GLU A 554 18.78 14.39 -14.92
CA GLU A 554 19.68 15.36 -15.57
C GLU A 554 19.10 16.78 -15.61
N SER A 555 17.77 16.92 -15.54
CA SER A 555 17.10 18.23 -15.54
C SER A 555 17.16 18.94 -14.18
N ILE A 556 17.48 18.22 -13.10
CA ILE A 556 17.57 18.77 -11.74
C ILE A 556 18.84 18.31 -11.00
N PRO A 557 20.03 18.60 -11.54
CA PRO A 557 21.31 18.05 -11.07
C PRO A 557 21.74 18.49 -9.67
N ARG A 558 21.06 19.51 -9.09
CA ARG A 558 21.35 20.00 -7.73
C ARG A 558 20.60 19.23 -6.63
N LEU A 559 19.60 18.43 -6.97
CA LEU A 559 18.85 17.63 -6.01
C LEU A 559 19.77 16.56 -5.41
N GLN A 560 19.86 16.52 -4.07
CA GLN A 560 20.72 15.58 -3.34
C GLN A 560 19.90 14.47 -2.70
N THR A 561 18.74 14.81 -2.18
CA THR A 561 17.83 13.87 -1.52
C THR A 561 16.44 13.95 -2.14
N LEU A 562 15.94 12.80 -2.54
CA LEU A 562 14.58 12.62 -3.04
C LEU A 562 13.86 11.65 -2.11
N VAL A 563 12.84 12.14 -1.44
CA VAL A 563 11.93 11.32 -0.63
C VAL A 563 10.70 11.02 -1.48
N LEU A 564 10.35 9.76 -1.61
CA LEU A 564 9.14 9.33 -2.28
C LEU A 564 8.12 8.82 -1.25
N GLY A 565 6.88 9.26 -1.40
CA GLY A 565 5.81 8.88 -0.51
C GLY A 565 4.44 8.99 -1.16
N GLY A 566 3.41 8.51 -0.44
CA GLY A 566 2.03 8.59 -0.91
C GLY A 566 1.60 7.49 -1.88
N GLU A 567 2.51 6.83 -2.56
CA GLU A 567 2.25 5.74 -3.52
C GLU A 567 3.30 4.63 -3.38
N ALA A 568 3.00 3.46 -3.95
CA ALA A 568 3.98 2.39 -4.07
C ALA A 568 5.08 2.76 -5.08
N LEU A 569 6.33 2.49 -4.73
CA LEU A 569 7.48 2.72 -5.59
C LEU A 569 7.59 1.62 -6.65
N SER A 570 7.81 1.99 -7.91
CA SER A 570 8.08 1.04 -8.99
C SER A 570 9.59 0.76 -9.15
N ALA A 571 9.89 -0.40 -9.75
CA ALA A 571 11.26 -0.75 -10.09
C ALA A 571 11.88 0.25 -11.08
N GLU A 572 11.09 0.75 -12.04
CA GLU A 572 11.54 1.73 -13.04
C GLU A 572 12.03 3.04 -12.40
N ILE A 573 11.24 3.59 -11.46
CA ILE A 573 11.62 4.82 -10.74
C ILE A 573 12.83 4.57 -9.85
N ARG A 574 12.92 3.42 -9.16
CA ARG A 574 14.11 3.03 -8.41
C ARG A 574 15.33 3.03 -9.32
N ASP A 575 15.28 2.34 -10.45
CA ASP A 575 16.42 2.16 -11.34
C ASP A 575 16.85 3.49 -11.98
N THR A 576 15.90 4.41 -12.20
CA THR A 576 16.19 5.75 -12.73
C THR A 576 16.87 6.66 -11.69
N TRP A 577 16.43 6.61 -10.43
CA TRP A 577 16.78 7.64 -9.44
C TRP A 577 17.78 7.19 -8.37
N ALA A 578 17.80 5.90 -7.98
CA ALA A 578 18.59 5.43 -6.84
C ALA A 578 20.10 5.60 -7.00
N SER A 579 20.61 5.67 -8.23
CA SER A 579 22.03 5.95 -8.50
C SER A 579 22.36 7.44 -8.63
N GLN A 580 21.37 8.32 -8.71
CA GLN A 580 21.53 9.75 -8.99
C GLN A 580 21.41 10.62 -7.73
N VAL A 581 20.58 10.20 -6.78
CA VAL A 581 20.28 10.92 -5.55
C VAL A 581 20.22 9.97 -4.35
N GLN A 582 20.28 10.50 -3.14
CA GLN A 582 19.85 9.75 -1.96
C GLN A 582 18.34 9.50 -2.06
N LEU A 583 17.96 8.32 -2.52
CA LEU A 583 16.57 7.95 -2.69
C LEU A 583 16.02 7.32 -1.41
N LEU A 584 14.94 7.90 -0.88
CA LEU A 584 14.28 7.45 0.34
C LEU A 584 12.79 7.18 0.07
N CYS A 585 12.23 6.22 0.76
CA CYS A 585 10.79 6.05 0.86
C CYS A 585 10.33 6.52 2.25
N GLY A 586 9.42 7.49 2.30
CA GLY A 586 8.79 7.96 3.53
C GLY A 586 7.35 7.44 3.59
N TYR A 587 7.03 6.70 4.67
CA TYR A 587 5.69 6.16 4.86
C TYR A 587 5.07 6.71 6.15
N GLY A 588 3.78 7.04 6.10
CA GLY A 588 2.96 7.46 7.22
C GLY A 588 1.62 8.05 6.79
N GLN A 589 0.83 8.45 7.78
CA GLN A 589 -0.51 9.02 7.60
C GLN A 589 -0.64 10.33 8.39
N SER A 590 -1.66 11.12 8.05
CA SER A 590 -1.98 12.35 8.79
C SER A 590 -2.19 12.08 10.28
N GLU A 591 -2.78 10.94 10.60
CA GLU A 591 -3.11 10.50 11.95
C GLU A 591 -1.89 10.11 12.80
N THR A 592 -0.68 10.03 12.19
CA THR A 592 0.59 9.70 12.86
C THR A 592 1.67 10.75 12.64
N SER A 593 1.27 12.03 12.53
CA SER A 593 2.17 13.16 12.29
C SER A 593 3.04 13.01 11.04
N SER A 594 2.45 12.43 9.99
CA SER A 594 2.89 12.31 8.60
C SER A 594 3.90 11.19 8.31
N ILE A 595 4.99 11.02 9.07
CA ILE A 595 6.01 9.99 8.83
C ILE A 595 6.20 9.12 10.07
N CYS A 596 6.11 7.79 9.90
CA CYS A 596 6.37 6.83 10.95
C CYS A 596 7.37 5.73 10.54
N SER A 597 7.72 5.63 9.25
CA SER A 597 8.84 4.80 8.79
C SER A 597 9.60 5.41 7.62
N VAL A 598 10.86 5.04 7.49
CA VAL A 598 11.76 5.46 6.43
C VAL A 598 12.51 4.25 5.89
N ALA A 599 12.56 4.11 4.57
CA ALA A 599 13.41 3.15 3.89
C ALA A 599 14.41 3.87 3.00
N ARG A 600 15.67 3.45 3.02
CA ARG A 600 16.62 3.78 1.98
C ARG A 600 16.42 2.85 0.80
N ILE A 601 16.38 3.41 -0.39
CA ILE A 601 16.18 2.68 -1.65
C ILE A 601 17.50 2.65 -2.40
N ASP A 602 18.14 1.49 -2.40
CA ASP A 602 19.40 1.26 -3.09
C ASP A 602 19.15 0.72 -4.52
N PRO A 603 20.08 0.97 -5.47
CA PRO A 603 20.01 0.37 -6.79
C PRO A 603 19.93 -1.15 -6.72
N GLY A 604 19.02 -1.75 -7.49
CA GLY A 604 18.86 -3.21 -7.51
C GLY A 604 18.11 -3.81 -6.32
N MET A 605 17.57 -3.00 -5.41
CA MET A 605 16.74 -3.50 -4.30
C MET A 605 15.59 -4.37 -4.83
N ALA A 606 15.47 -5.60 -4.34
CA ALA A 606 14.54 -6.58 -4.89
C ALA A 606 13.06 -6.18 -4.74
N ASP A 607 12.72 -5.51 -3.64
CA ASP A 607 11.32 -5.14 -3.32
C ASP A 607 11.21 -3.65 -3.05
N PRO A 608 10.80 -2.86 -4.06
CA PRO A 608 10.62 -1.43 -3.89
C PRO A 608 9.43 -1.03 -2.99
N SER A 609 8.53 -1.98 -2.66
CA SER A 609 7.42 -1.75 -1.74
C SER A 609 7.84 -1.79 -0.26
N ASN A 610 9.13 -1.98 0.03
CA ASN A 610 9.67 -1.93 1.38
C ASN A 610 9.60 -0.51 1.94
N ILE A 611 8.83 -0.33 3.01
CA ILE A 611 8.67 0.95 3.71
C ILE A 611 9.70 1.15 4.84
N GLY A 612 10.62 0.21 5.01
CA GLY A 612 11.75 0.33 5.94
C GLY A 612 11.43 -0.02 7.38
N ARG A 613 12.00 0.78 8.28
CA ARG A 613 11.88 0.63 9.73
C ARG A 613 11.20 1.84 10.37
N ALA A 614 10.76 1.66 11.59
CA ALA A 614 10.16 2.71 12.40
C ALA A 614 11.10 3.90 12.60
N THR A 615 10.56 5.11 12.58
CA THR A 615 11.23 6.35 12.95
C THR A 615 10.28 7.21 13.79
N GLY A 616 10.67 7.58 15.02
CA GLY A 616 9.81 8.29 15.96
C GLY A 616 8.53 7.52 16.35
N ALA A 617 8.53 6.21 16.10
CA ALA A 617 7.41 5.33 16.32
C ALA A 617 7.89 3.90 16.62
N ARG A 618 6.97 3.03 17.05
CA ARG A 618 7.07 1.58 16.99
C ARG A 618 6.00 1.06 16.05
N LEU A 619 6.35 0.04 15.28
CA LEU A 619 5.48 -0.51 14.25
C LEU A 619 5.15 -1.96 14.56
N TRP A 620 3.91 -2.21 14.89
CA TRP A 620 3.38 -3.53 15.23
C TRP A 620 2.53 -4.04 14.09
N ILE A 621 2.65 -5.33 13.78
CA ILE A 621 1.77 -5.97 12.82
C ILE A 621 0.83 -6.89 13.58
N THR A 622 -0.47 -6.65 13.46
CA THR A 622 -1.51 -7.43 14.14
C THR A 622 -2.31 -8.25 13.15
N ASP A 623 -2.98 -9.29 13.64
CA ASP A 623 -3.97 -10.00 12.85
C ASP A 623 -5.04 -9.01 12.36
N PRO A 624 -5.34 -8.98 11.06
CA PRO A 624 -6.29 -8.00 10.52
C PRO A 624 -7.69 -8.10 11.15
N ASP A 625 -8.13 -9.31 11.47
CA ASP A 625 -9.46 -9.54 12.05
C ASP A 625 -9.48 -9.46 13.58
N ASN A 626 -8.30 -9.56 14.23
CA ASN A 626 -8.16 -9.46 15.67
C ASN A 626 -6.96 -8.58 16.08
N PRO A 627 -7.14 -7.27 16.28
CA PRO A 627 -6.07 -6.35 16.65
C PRO A 627 -5.45 -6.62 18.02
N HIS A 628 -6.00 -7.56 18.80
CA HIS A 628 -5.44 -8.01 20.07
C HIS A 628 -4.44 -9.16 19.92
N GLN A 629 -4.11 -9.55 18.69
CA GLN A 629 -3.13 -10.58 18.38
C GLN A 629 -2.08 -10.07 17.42
N LEU A 630 -0.79 -10.32 17.71
CA LEU A 630 0.28 -10.04 16.76
C LEU A 630 0.25 -11.06 15.61
N ALA A 631 0.54 -10.58 14.41
CA ALA A 631 0.79 -11.46 13.27
C ALA A 631 2.19 -12.06 13.37
N PRO A 632 2.37 -13.36 13.08
CA PRO A 632 3.69 -13.98 13.00
C PRO A 632 4.55 -13.33 11.89
N ILE A 633 5.86 -13.37 12.06
CA ILE A 633 6.79 -12.81 11.06
C ILE A 633 6.62 -13.53 9.73
N GLY A 634 6.45 -12.75 8.65
CA GLY A 634 6.18 -13.24 7.29
C GLY A 634 4.69 -13.37 6.95
N CYS A 635 3.80 -13.48 7.95
CA CYS A 635 2.35 -13.43 7.73
C CYS A 635 1.89 -12.00 7.42
N ILE A 636 0.80 -11.90 6.65
CA ILE A 636 0.16 -10.62 6.37
C ILE A 636 -0.67 -10.19 7.57
N GLY A 637 -0.52 -8.93 7.96
CA GLY A 637 -1.28 -8.33 9.04
C GLY A 637 -1.59 -6.85 8.81
N GLU A 638 -2.36 -6.26 9.70
CA GLU A 638 -2.64 -4.82 9.71
C GLU A 638 -1.57 -4.08 10.50
N LEU A 639 -1.02 -3.01 9.93
CA LEU A 639 -0.06 -2.17 10.60
C LEU A 639 -0.71 -1.33 11.70
N VAL A 640 -0.15 -1.41 12.90
CA VAL A 640 -0.49 -0.57 14.05
C VAL A 640 0.72 0.28 14.42
N VAL A 641 0.52 1.59 14.47
CA VAL A 641 1.55 2.56 14.83
C VAL A 641 1.39 2.95 16.30
N GLU A 642 2.45 2.80 17.09
CA GLU A 642 2.59 3.34 18.44
C GLU A 642 3.56 4.53 18.38
N SER A 643 3.09 5.74 18.73
CA SER A 643 3.91 6.94 18.61
C SER A 643 3.36 8.08 19.46
N PRO A 644 4.22 8.97 20.01
CA PRO A 644 3.78 10.23 20.60
C PRO A 644 3.10 11.15 19.57
N GLY A 645 3.34 10.92 18.27
CA GLY A 645 2.76 11.66 17.17
C GLY A 645 1.39 11.17 16.69
N VAL A 646 0.80 10.17 17.35
CA VAL A 646 -0.57 9.76 17.06
C VAL A 646 -1.52 10.91 17.41
N ALA A 647 -2.43 11.21 16.52
CA ALA A 647 -3.39 12.29 16.66
C ALA A 647 -4.23 12.16 17.94
N ARG A 648 -4.65 13.27 18.50
CA ARG A 648 -5.62 13.33 19.60
C ARG A 648 -6.95 12.64 19.24
N GLY A 649 -7.28 12.62 17.96
CA GLY A 649 -8.49 12.07 17.40
C GLY A 649 -8.98 12.88 16.21
N TYR A 650 -10.21 12.62 15.80
CA TYR A 650 -10.89 13.44 14.80
C TYR A 650 -11.81 14.46 15.49
N ILE A 651 -12.02 15.65 14.86
CA ILE A 651 -12.97 16.67 15.36
C ILE A 651 -14.36 16.04 15.55
N VAL A 652 -14.82 15.32 14.52
CA VAL A 652 -16.06 14.54 14.60
C VAL A 652 -15.65 13.07 14.79
N PRO A 653 -15.72 12.55 16.03
CA PRO A 653 -15.27 11.20 16.30
C PRO A 653 -16.19 10.17 15.66
N PRO A 654 -15.66 9.11 15.02
CA PRO A 654 -16.46 7.98 14.57
C PRO A 654 -17.00 7.21 15.79
N PRO A 655 -18.04 6.37 15.62
CA PRO A 655 -18.48 5.45 16.67
C PRO A 655 -17.29 4.66 17.23
N GLN A 656 -17.24 4.45 18.55
CA GLN A 656 -16.12 3.78 19.22
C GLN A 656 -15.73 2.43 18.58
N THR A 657 -16.74 1.64 18.14
CA THR A 657 -16.53 0.36 17.45
C THR A 657 -15.84 0.47 16.09
N LYS A 658 -15.79 1.68 15.51
CA LYS A 658 -15.13 1.97 14.22
C LYS A 658 -13.93 2.90 14.36
N SER A 659 -13.54 3.25 15.59
CA SER A 659 -12.38 4.10 15.82
C SER A 659 -11.10 3.38 15.42
N PRO A 660 -10.22 4.01 14.60
CA PRO A 660 -8.90 3.45 14.32
C PRO A 660 -7.92 3.64 15.48
N PHE A 661 -8.27 4.50 16.44
CA PHE A 661 -7.46 4.74 17.64
C PHE A 661 -7.78 3.66 18.68
N ILE A 662 -6.76 2.92 19.12
CA ILE A 662 -6.92 1.86 20.11
C ILE A 662 -6.89 2.49 21.51
N ALA A 663 -7.92 2.27 22.28
CA ALA A 663 -7.99 2.71 23.66
C ALA A 663 -7.22 1.74 24.57
N GLY A 664 -6.33 2.27 25.41
CA GLY A 664 -5.54 1.49 26.36
C GLY A 664 -4.40 0.72 25.72
N THR A 665 -3.73 -0.10 26.54
CA THR A 665 -2.60 -0.93 26.13
C THR A 665 -3.08 -2.26 25.56
N PRO A 666 -2.69 -2.63 24.33
CA PRO A 666 -2.98 -3.96 23.78
C PRO A 666 -2.34 -5.07 24.63
N SER A 667 -3.00 -6.22 24.70
CA SER A 667 -2.55 -7.37 25.51
C SER A 667 -1.20 -7.95 25.10
N TRP A 668 -0.81 -7.76 23.84
CA TRP A 668 0.46 -8.21 23.28
C TRP A 668 1.63 -7.26 23.56
N HIS A 669 1.36 -6.06 24.07
CA HIS A 669 2.41 -5.07 24.34
C HIS A 669 3.30 -5.52 25.51
N PRO A 670 4.65 -5.46 25.39
CA PRO A 670 5.56 -6.04 26.39
C PRO A 670 5.56 -5.32 27.75
N THR A 671 5.07 -4.09 27.80
CA THR A 671 5.05 -3.32 29.06
C THR A 671 3.66 -2.86 29.44
N SER A 672 3.25 -3.15 30.69
CA SER A 672 2.04 -2.61 31.31
C SER A 672 2.22 -1.19 31.87
N ARG A 673 3.40 -0.58 31.74
CA ARG A 673 3.74 0.70 32.36
C ARG A 673 3.77 1.84 31.35
N TYR A 674 3.03 2.91 31.64
CA TYR A 674 3.10 4.27 31.09
C TYR A 674 2.61 4.47 29.65
N LEU A 675 1.35 4.15 29.41
CA LEU A 675 0.71 4.45 28.14
C LEU A 675 -0.20 5.68 28.13
N ASP A 676 -0.15 6.51 29.17
CA ASP A 676 -0.82 7.82 29.17
C ASP A 676 -0.20 8.81 28.15
N ARG A 677 1.00 8.51 27.63
CA ARG A 677 1.73 9.39 26.70
C ARG A 677 1.72 8.93 25.24
N PHE A 678 1.45 7.65 24.98
CA PHE A 678 1.51 7.08 23.64
C PHE A 678 0.18 6.48 23.29
N SER A 679 -0.26 6.76 22.07
CA SER A 679 -1.49 6.19 21.53
C SER A 679 -1.18 5.23 20.40
N PHE A 680 -2.09 4.30 20.19
CA PHE A 680 -2.01 3.34 19.09
C PHE A 680 -3.01 3.72 17.99
N TYR A 681 -2.54 3.65 16.75
CA TYR A 681 -3.35 3.92 15.58
C TYR A 681 -3.32 2.74 14.61
N ARG A 682 -4.48 2.22 14.25
CA ARG A 682 -4.67 1.19 13.21
C ARG A 682 -4.69 1.88 11.86
N THR A 683 -3.75 1.55 11.01
CA THR A 683 -3.59 2.26 9.73
C THR A 683 -4.59 1.82 8.67
N GLY A 684 -5.14 0.60 8.78
CA GLY A 684 -5.89 -0.07 7.72
C GLY A 684 -5.00 -0.59 6.59
N ASP A 685 -3.67 -0.45 6.69
CA ASP A 685 -2.71 -0.93 5.70
C ASP A 685 -2.32 -2.38 6.01
N LEU A 686 -2.35 -3.23 4.97
CA LEU A 686 -1.87 -4.59 5.03
C LEU A 686 -0.39 -4.62 4.71
N VAL A 687 0.36 -5.23 5.60
CA VAL A 687 1.82 -5.29 5.57
C VAL A 687 2.33 -6.66 6.05
N ARG A 688 3.61 -6.89 5.90
CA ARG A 688 4.30 -8.01 6.54
C ARG A 688 5.73 -7.64 6.94
N TYR A 689 6.23 -8.24 8.02
CA TYR A 689 7.65 -8.19 8.34
C TYR A 689 8.45 -9.06 7.36
N LYS A 690 9.60 -8.55 6.92
CA LYS A 690 10.64 -9.36 6.31
C LYS A 690 11.51 -10.01 7.40
N SER A 691 12.34 -10.96 6.98
CA SER A 691 13.25 -11.68 7.87
C SER A 691 14.25 -10.76 8.60
N ASP A 692 14.53 -9.59 8.06
CA ASP A 692 15.41 -8.58 8.63
C ASP A 692 14.69 -7.56 9.52
N GLY A 693 13.38 -7.63 9.69
CA GLY A 693 12.55 -6.69 10.45
C GLY A 693 12.14 -5.44 9.70
N THR A 694 12.47 -5.31 8.41
CA THR A 694 11.86 -4.29 7.57
C THR A 694 10.44 -4.69 7.19
N ILE A 695 9.63 -3.71 6.80
CA ILE A 695 8.20 -3.89 6.53
C ILE A 695 7.92 -3.68 5.06
N VAL A 696 7.18 -4.62 4.46
CA VAL A 696 6.69 -4.52 3.08
C VAL A 696 5.22 -4.14 3.09
N TYR A 697 4.89 -3.09 2.33
CA TYR A 697 3.51 -2.66 2.09
C TYR A 697 2.88 -3.52 1.00
N LEU A 698 1.67 -4.02 1.26
CA LEU A 698 0.96 -4.93 0.36
C LEU A 698 -0.35 -4.36 -0.17
N GLY A 699 -0.91 -3.36 0.49
CA GLY A 699 -2.18 -2.76 0.09
C GLY A 699 -3.01 -2.28 1.26
N ARG A 700 -4.31 -2.10 1.03
CA ARG A 700 -5.25 -1.67 2.06
C ARG A 700 -6.30 -2.74 2.34
N ARG A 701 -6.71 -2.81 3.61
CA ARG A 701 -7.83 -3.65 4.06
C ARG A 701 -9.18 -3.04 3.74
N ASP A 702 -9.28 -1.73 3.77
CA ASP A 702 -10.49 -0.96 3.53
C ASP A 702 -10.63 -0.50 2.06
N LEU A 703 -11.68 0.25 1.80
CA LEU A 703 -11.98 0.82 0.48
C LEU A 703 -11.19 2.10 0.18
N GLN A 704 -10.21 2.44 0.99
CA GLN A 704 -9.35 3.57 0.70
C GLN A 704 -8.28 3.18 -0.31
N VAL A 705 -8.09 4.03 -1.29
CA VAL A 705 -7.08 3.84 -2.34
C VAL A 705 -6.19 5.07 -2.43
N LYS A 706 -4.97 4.88 -2.90
CA LYS A 706 -4.09 5.98 -3.23
C LYS A 706 -4.10 6.16 -4.74
N ILE A 707 -4.63 7.26 -5.21
CA ILE A 707 -4.68 7.63 -6.62
C ILE A 707 -3.80 8.86 -6.80
N ARG A 708 -2.69 8.72 -7.53
CA ARG A 708 -1.71 9.80 -7.75
C ARG A 708 -1.24 10.46 -6.45
N GLY A 709 -0.93 9.64 -5.45
CA GLY A 709 -0.52 10.09 -4.12
C GLY A 709 -1.63 10.64 -3.24
N GLN A 710 -2.85 10.74 -3.76
CA GLN A 710 -4.01 11.26 -3.04
C GLN A 710 -4.78 10.12 -2.38
N ARG A 711 -5.03 10.21 -1.07
CA ARG A 711 -5.87 9.25 -0.34
C ARG A 711 -7.33 9.50 -0.67
N VAL A 712 -7.94 8.59 -1.42
CA VAL A 712 -9.34 8.60 -1.81
C VAL A 712 -10.07 7.51 -1.06
N ASP A 713 -11.15 7.88 -0.39
CA ASP A 713 -12.09 6.92 0.19
C ASP A 713 -13.15 6.60 -0.88
N ILE A 714 -13.15 5.37 -1.38
CA ILE A 714 -14.11 4.93 -2.40
C ILE A 714 -15.55 5.08 -1.91
N GLY A 715 -15.78 4.87 -0.60
CA GLY A 715 -17.10 5.08 0.00
C GLY A 715 -17.58 6.53 -0.06
N ASP A 716 -16.65 7.49 0.02
CA ASP A 716 -16.92 8.92 -0.19
C ASP A 716 -17.40 9.18 -1.63
N VAL A 717 -16.67 8.66 -2.61
CA VAL A 717 -17.02 8.78 -4.03
C VAL A 717 -18.38 8.14 -4.31
N GLU A 718 -18.62 6.92 -3.83
CA GLU A 718 -19.90 6.22 -4.01
C GLU A 718 -21.07 6.97 -3.35
N THR A 719 -20.84 7.60 -2.21
CA THR A 719 -21.85 8.38 -1.53
C THR A 719 -22.28 9.60 -2.36
N HIS A 720 -21.30 10.34 -2.89
CA HIS A 720 -21.57 11.49 -3.74
C HIS A 720 -22.15 11.10 -5.10
N LEU A 721 -21.71 9.97 -5.69
CA LEU A 721 -22.32 9.43 -6.91
C LEU A 721 -23.80 9.13 -6.70
N ARG A 722 -24.16 8.42 -5.61
CA ARG A 722 -25.58 8.08 -5.29
C ARG A 722 -26.45 9.32 -5.11
N GLN A 723 -25.91 10.42 -4.60
CA GLN A 723 -26.64 11.69 -4.44
C GLN A 723 -26.92 12.38 -5.77
N GLN A 724 -26.12 12.13 -6.81
CA GLN A 724 -26.24 12.79 -8.12
C GLN A 724 -26.95 11.92 -9.17
N LEU A 725 -27.20 10.66 -8.85
CA LEU A 725 -27.85 9.70 -9.73
C LEU A 725 -29.31 9.44 -9.29
N PRO A 726 -30.18 8.97 -10.20
CA PRO A 726 -31.51 8.49 -9.83
C PRO A 726 -31.45 7.41 -8.75
N SER A 727 -32.47 7.37 -7.89
CA SER A 727 -32.48 6.48 -6.70
C SER A 727 -32.52 4.97 -7.03
N ASP A 728 -32.87 4.62 -8.26
CA ASP A 728 -32.90 3.25 -8.78
C ASP A 728 -31.56 2.82 -9.40
N VAL A 729 -30.59 3.73 -9.53
CA VAL A 729 -29.26 3.45 -10.06
C VAL A 729 -28.31 3.03 -8.92
N VAL A 730 -27.71 1.87 -9.06
CA VAL A 730 -26.66 1.41 -8.16
C VAL A 730 -25.31 1.83 -8.72
N ALA A 731 -24.52 2.53 -7.89
CA ALA A 731 -23.18 2.97 -8.24
C ALA A 731 -22.14 2.33 -7.31
N VAL A 732 -21.10 1.74 -7.90
CA VAL A 732 -19.91 1.21 -7.21
C VAL A 732 -18.67 1.80 -7.87
N ALA A 733 -17.73 2.29 -7.07
CA ALA A 733 -16.46 2.80 -7.58
C ALA A 733 -15.31 1.85 -7.27
N GLU A 734 -14.33 1.75 -8.17
CA GLU A 734 -13.12 0.94 -8.01
C GLU A 734 -11.88 1.63 -8.57
N ALA A 735 -10.75 1.36 -7.94
CA ALA A 735 -9.44 1.70 -8.46
C ALA A 735 -8.96 0.60 -9.41
N VAL A 736 -8.88 0.91 -10.68
CA VAL A 736 -8.54 -0.03 -11.75
C VAL A 736 -7.13 0.25 -12.25
N GLN A 737 -6.31 -0.79 -12.34
CA GLN A 737 -4.98 -0.73 -12.99
C GLN A 737 -5.12 -1.26 -14.42
N ARG A 738 -4.56 -0.52 -15.38
CA ARG A 738 -4.48 -1.01 -16.76
C ARG A 738 -3.30 -1.98 -16.89
N PRO A 739 -3.48 -3.18 -17.45
CA PRO A 739 -2.38 -4.12 -17.69
C PRO A 739 -1.29 -3.55 -18.60
N SER A 740 -1.66 -2.73 -19.59
CA SER A 740 -0.74 -2.05 -20.51
C SER A 740 0.11 -0.95 -19.89
N THR A 741 -0.27 -0.43 -18.71
CA THR A 741 0.45 0.63 -17.99
C THR A 741 0.50 0.28 -16.51
N SER A 742 1.52 -0.46 -16.09
CA SER A 742 1.65 -1.02 -14.73
C SER A 742 1.63 -0.01 -13.59
N HIS A 743 1.57 1.31 -13.88
CA HIS A 743 1.73 2.37 -12.89
C HIS A 743 0.59 3.39 -12.82
N ASN A 744 -0.45 3.27 -13.64
CA ASN A 744 -1.54 4.24 -13.65
C ASN A 744 -2.84 3.64 -13.12
N THR A 745 -3.04 3.77 -11.81
CA THR A 745 -4.31 3.44 -11.17
C THR A 745 -5.30 4.57 -11.40
N ILE A 746 -6.45 4.25 -11.99
CA ILE A 746 -7.53 5.21 -12.27
C ILE A 746 -8.80 4.82 -11.52
N LEU A 747 -9.61 5.83 -11.18
CA LEU A 747 -10.90 5.63 -10.55
C LEU A 747 -11.95 5.41 -11.63
N VAL A 748 -12.72 4.33 -11.50
CA VAL A 748 -13.79 3.92 -12.42
C VAL A 748 -15.08 3.76 -11.63
N ALA A 749 -16.19 4.32 -12.14
CA ALA A 749 -17.52 4.10 -11.58
C ALA A 749 -18.28 3.06 -12.42
N PHE A 750 -18.83 2.05 -11.75
CA PHE A 750 -19.71 1.04 -12.35
C PHE A 750 -21.15 1.35 -11.96
N LEU A 751 -22.03 1.47 -12.97
CA LEU A 751 -23.40 1.90 -12.82
C LEU A 751 -24.34 0.79 -13.30
N VAL A 752 -25.36 0.48 -12.51
CA VAL A 752 -26.44 -0.47 -12.87
C VAL A 752 -27.79 0.23 -12.78
N GLY A 753 -28.63 0.04 -13.78
CA GLY A 753 -29.99 0.63 -13.79
C GLY A 753 -30.08 1.97 -14.53
N LEU A 754 -28.98 2.60 -14.95
CA LEU A 754 -29.03 3.83 -15.72
C LEU A 754 -29.49 3.56 -17.15
N LYS A 755 -30.64 4.12 -17.54
CA LYS A 755 -31.20 3.97 -18.89
C LYS A 755 -30.57 4.97 -19.84
N GLN A 756 -30.03 4.50 -20.97
CA GLN A 756 -29.65 5.36 -22.10
C GLN A 756 -30.87 5.59 -23.01
N ASN A 757 -31.05 6.82 -23.42
CA ASN A 757 -32.14 7.19 -24.34
C ASN A 757 -31.93 6.49 -25.69
N GLY A 758 -32.84 5.56 -26.06
CA GLY A 758 -33.03 5.08 -27.42
C GLY A 758 -32.61 3.66 -27.76
N GLN A 759 -32.28 2.77 -26.83
CA GLN A 759 -32.07 1.35 -27.12
C GLN A 759 -33.05 0.46 -26.36
N ASP A 760 -33.92 -0.21 -27.10
CA ASP A 760 -34.69 -1.37 -26.61
C ASP A 760 -33.73 -2.49 -26.19
N ASN A 761 -33.93 -2.98 -24.98
CA ASN A 761 -33.10 -4.00 -24.33
C ASN A 761 -33.20 -5.37 -25.02
N THR A 762 -32.31 -5.62 -25.97
CA THR A 762 -31.91 -7.00 -26.31
C THR A 762 -30.38 -7.08 -26.36
N ILE A 763 -29.76 -7.00 -25.20
CA ILE A 763 -28.31 -7.18 -25.04
C ILE A 763 -28.08 -8.52 -24.34
N SER A 764 -27.30 -9.37 -25.00
CA SER A 764 -26.84 -10.69 -24.56
C SER A 764 -26.17 -10.59 -23.16
N ALA A 765 -26.39 -11.56 -22.33
CA ALA A 765 -26.20 -11.68 -20.87
C ALA A 765 -24.82 -11.36 -20.25
N THR A 766 -23.91 -10.61 -20.90
CA THR A 766 -22.54 -10.34 -20.38
C THR A 766 -21.89 -9.06 -20.91
N ARG A 767 -22.60 -8.03 -21.36
CA ARG A 767 -21.93 -6.84 -21.90
C ARG A 767 -21.89 -5.69 -20.91
N ALA A 768 -20.67 -5.40 -20.41
CA ALA A 768 -20.29 -4.10 -19.85
C ALA A 768 -20.04 -3.11 -21.01
N SER A 769 -20.43 -1.85 -20.86
CA SER A 769 -20.21 -0.79 -21.86
C SER A 769 -19.82 0.53 -21.17
N ILE A 770 -19.07 1.35 -21.88
CA ILE A 770 -18.71 2.69 -21.38
C ILE A 770 -19.90 3.62 -21.58
N LEU A 771 -20.17 4.46 -20.57
CA LEU A 771 -21.23 5.46 -20.58
C LEU A 771 -20.96 6.51 -21.66
N GLU A 772 -22.02 6.98 -22.29
CA GLU A 772 -21.94 8.01 -23.32
C GLU A 772 -21.24 9.30 -22.77
N PRO A 773 -20.30 9.89 -23.52
CA PRO A 773 -19.50 11.03 -23.03
C PRO A 773 -20.30 12.26 -22.59
N SER A 774 -21.48 12.48 -23.19
CA SER A 774 -22.39 13.57 -22.80
C SER A 774 -22.93 13.40 -21.39
N VAL A 775 -23.40 12.18 -21.06
CA VAL A 775 -23.95 11.85 -19.72
C VAL A 775 -22.83 11.78 -18.68
N ALA A 776 -21.69 11.21 -19.05
CA ALA A 776 -20.51 11.16 -18.18
C ALA A 776 -20.05 12.56 -17.77
N ARG A 777 -20.02 13.52 -18.70
CA ARG A 777 -19.69 14.93 -18.43
C ARG A 777 -20.67 15.59 -17.47
N ASP A 778 -21.97 15.35 -17.59
CA ASP A 778 -22.97 15.90 -16.68
C ASP A 778 -22.79 15.40 -15.24
N ILE A 779 -22.50 14.09 -15.07
CA ILE A 779 -22.21 13.50 -13.77
C ILE A 779 -20.93 14.11 -13.19
N THR A 780 -19.87 14.18 -14.00
CA THR A 780 -18.59 14.76 -13.63
C THR A 780 -18.72 16.21 -13.19
N ALA A 781 -19.45 17.04 -13.95
CA ALA A 781 -19.66 18.45 -13.62
C ALA A 781 -20.37 18.66 -12.27
N LYS A 782 -21.33 17.79 -11.94
CA LYS A 782 -21.99 17.79 -10.63
C LYS A 782 -21.06 17.39 -9.50
N LEU A 783 -20.24 16.33 -9.72
CA LEU A 783 -19.27 15.88 -8.72
C LEU A 783 -18.18 16.92 -8.45
N GLN A 784 -17.74 17.68 -9.46
CA GLN A 784 -16.75 18.74 -9.33
C GLN A 784 -17.17 19.84 -8.35
N GLN A 785 -18.46 20.02 -8.09
CA GLN A 785 -18.98 20.98 -7.10
C GLN A 785 -18.90 20.44 -5.65
N LEU A 786 -18.69 19.14 -5.47
CA LEU A 786 -18.82 18.43 -4.18
C LEU A 786 -17.50 17.86 -3.68
N ILE A 787 -16.75 17.19 -4.56
CA ILE A 787 -15.52 16.48 -4.19
C ILE A 787 -14.32 17.01 -5.00
N PRO A 788 -13.10 16.90 -4.43
CA PRO A 788 -11.89 17.27 -5.14
C PRO A 788 -11.69 16.47 -6.43
N GLN A 789 -10.99 17.06 -7.41
CA GLN A 789 -10.75 16.49 -8.74
C GLN A 789 -10.18 15.06 -8.69
N TYR A 790 -9.31 14.75 -7.73
CA TYR A 790 -8.72 13.43 -7.59
C TYR A 790 -9.70 12.32 -7.14
N GLY A 791 -10.86 12.68 -6.59
CA GLY A 791 -11.94 11.77 -6.22
C GLY A 791 -12.98 11.54 -7.32
N ILE A 792 -12.83 12.17 -8.48
CA ILE A 792 -13.78 12.05 -9.58
C ILE A 792 -13.42 10.86 -10.47
N PRO A 793 -14.38 9.94 -10.77
CA PRO A 793 -14.12 8.83 -11.67
C PRO A 793 -13.69 9.31 -13.06
N SER A 794 -12.64 8.70 -13.59
CA SER A 794 -12.15 8.97 -14.96
C SER A 794 -13.03 8.30 -16.01
N TYR A 795 -13.69 7.20 -15.66
CA TYR A 795 -14.59 6.46 -16.54
C TYR A 795 -15.83 5.99 -15.80
N TYR A 796 -16.94 5.90 -16.55
CA TYR A 796 -18.21 5.37 -16.07
C TYR A 796 -18.59 4.17 -16.95
N ILE A 797 -18.76 2.99 -16.34
CA ILE A 797 -19.07 1.73 -17.00
C ILE A 797 -20.49 1.31 -16.63
N LEU A 798 -21.32 1.06 -17.63
CA LEU A 798 -22.64 0.51 -17.45
C LEU A 798 -22.57 -1.02 -17.37
N LEU A 799 -23.26 -1.59 -16.38
CA LEU A 799 -23.44 -3.02 -16.20
C LEU A 799 -24.92 -3.36 -16.16
N GLU A 800 -25.31 -4.52 -16.66
CA GLU A 800 -26.68 -5.04 -16.47
C GLU A 800 -26.95 -5.41 -15.02
N ARG A 801 -25.95 -5.99 -14.34
CA ARG A 801 -26.00 -6.37 -12.92
C ARG A 801 -24.61 -6.30 -12.29
N LEU A 802 -24.57 -6.05 -10.99
CA LEU A 802 -23.32 -6.15 -10.26
C LEU A 802 -22.89 -7.62 -10.12
N PRO A 803 -21.62 -7.93 -10.36
CA PRO A 803 -21.07 -9.24 -10.01
C PRO A 803 -21.10 -9.41 -8.48
N THR A 804 -21.49 -10.60 -8.03
CA THR A 804 -21.57 -10.93 -6.60
C THR A 804 -20.73 -12.16 -6.28
N THR A 805 -20.12 -12.18 -5.11
CA THR A 805 -19.44 -13.36 -4.57
C THR A 805 -20.44 -14.45 -4.22
N ALA A 806 -19.99 -15.68 -3.95
CA ALA A 806 -20.81 -16.79 -3.48
C ALA A 806 -21.61 -16.44 -2.20
N THR A 807 -21.19 -15.45 -1.43
CA THR A 807 -21.88 -14.97 -0.22
C THR A 807 -22.86 -13.83 -0.49
N GLY A 808 -23.10 -13.46 -1.76
CA GLY A 808 -24.02 -12.40 -2.16
C GLY A 808 -23.51 -10.96 -1.99
N LYS A 809 -22.24 -10.76 -1.66
CA LYS A 809 -21.60 -9.44 -1.61
C LYS A 809 -21.12 -9.04 -3.00
N THR A 810 -21.01 -7.72 -3.28
CA THR A 810 -20.40 -7.20 -4.50
C THR A 810 -19.00 -7.75 -4.68
N ASP A 811 -18.74 -8.38 -5.83
CA ASP A 811 -17.42 -8.88 -6.21
C ASP A 811 -16.58 -7.74 -6.82
N ARG A 812 -15.89 -7.01 -5.97
CA ARG A 812 -15.05 -5.87 -6.36
C ARG A 812 -13.83 -6.28 -7.18
N ARG A 813 -13.33 -7.51 -6.99
CA ARG A 813 -12.23 -8.05 -7.79
C ARG A 813 -12.66 -8.27 -9.24
N LYS A 814 -13.85 -8.84 -9.43
CA LYS A 814 -14.42 -9.01 -10.79
C LYS A 814 -14.71 -7.68 -11.45
N LEU A 815 -15.16 -6.66 -10.70
CA LEU A 815 -15.34 -5.30 -11.23
C LEU A 815 -14.01 -4.71 -11.72
N ARG A 816 -12.92 -4.87 -10.98
CA ARG A 816 -11.59 -4.41 -11.41
C ARG A 816 -11.12 -5.13 -12.68
N SER A 817 -11.36 -6.45 -12.81
CA SER A 817 -11.06 -7.20 -14.03
C SER A 817 -11.86 -6.68 -15.22
N ILE A 818 -13.18 -6.53 -15.09
CA ILE A 818 -14.06 -5.98 -16.14
C ILE A 818 -13.60 -4.59 -16.56
N GLY A 819 -13.27 -3.72 -15.59
CA GLY A 819 -12.75 -2.39 -15.88
C GLY A 819 -11.45 -2.40 -16.65
N ALA A 820 -10.51 -3.25 -16.25
CA ALA A 820 -9.20 -3.39 -16.90
C ALA A 820 -9.35 -3.91 -18.34
N GLU A 821 -10.13 -4.97 -18.53
CA GLU A 821 -10.40 -5.57 -19.85
C GLU A 821 -11.04 -4.56 -20.83
N LEU A 822 -12.09 -3.84 -20.41
CA LEU A 822 -12.75 -2.84 -21.26
C LEU A 822 -11.85 -1.67 -21.62
N LEU A 823 -11.03 -1.21 -20.68
CA LEU A 823 -10.11 -0.11 -20.93
C LEU A 823 -8.96 -0.53 -21.86
N ASP A 824 -8.52 -1.79 -21.79
CA ASP A 824 -7.55 -2.34 -22.74
C ASP A 824 -8.17 -2.58 -24.11
N GLU A 825 -9.42 -3.10 -24.21
CA GLU A 825 -10.16 -3.25 -25.47
C GLU A 825 -10.37 -1.89 -26.16
N MET A 826 -10.71 -0.83 -25.40
CA MET A 826 -10.76 0.53 -25.96
C MET A 826 -9.46 0.92 -26.62
N THR A 827 -8.36 0.65 -25.96
CA THR A 827 -7.03 1.01 -26.43
C THR A 827 -6.68 0.20 -27.68
N GLN A 828 -7.00 -1.12 -27.71
CA GLN A 828 -6.75 -2.00 -28.85
C GLN A 828 -7.67 -1.72 -30.05
N ASN A 829 -8.94 -1.45 -29.84
CA ASN A 829 -9.89 -1.11 -30.92
C ASN A 829 -9.57 0.23 -31.60
N MET A 830 -8.83 1.10 -30.91
CA MET A 830 -8.28 2.33 -31.46
C MET A 830 -7.03 2.08 -32.33
N THR A 831 -6.39 0.89 -32.24
CA THR A 831 -5.15 0.54 -32.94
C THR A 831 -5.33 -0.17 -34.28
N SER A 832 -6.55 -0.53 -34.71
CA SER A 832 -6.81 -1.49 -35.79
C SER A 832 -7.13 -0.90 -37.17
N LYS A 833 -6.63 0.30 -37.56
CA LYS A 833 -6.72 0.80 -38.95
C LYS A 833 -5.34 1.23 -39.44
N GLU A 834 -4.80 0.43 -40.36
CA GLU A 834 -3.53 0.68 -41.05
C GLU A 834 -3.66 1.79 -42.12
N GLU A 835 -2.79 2.79 -42.05
CA GLU A 835 -2.44 3.63 -43.23
C GLU A 835 -0.91 3.75 -43.35
N THR A 836 -0.46 3.75 -44.61
CA THR A 836 0.92 3.73 -45.05
C THR A 836 1.68 5.04 -44.70
N PRO A 837 2.97 5.00 -44.38
CA PRO A 837 3.75 6.19 -44.03
C PRO A 837 4.08 7.03 -45.30
N THR A 838 3.82 8.33 -45.24
CA THR A 838 4.31 9.31 -46.21
C THR A 838 5.55 10.00 -45.60
N ASP A 839 6.66 9.92 -46.31
CA ASP A 839 7.91 10.64 -46.06
C ASP A 839 7.73 12.14 -46.37
N SER A 840 7.39 12.93 -45.32
CA SER A 840 7.39 14.40 -45.37
C SER A 840 8.02 14.92 -44.07
N PRO A 841 8.68 16.09 -44.06
CA PRO A 841 9.23 16.67 -42.84
C PRO A 841 8.08 16.88 -41.82
N ILE A 842 8.27 16.33 -40.63
CA ILE A 842 7.25 16.32 -39.55
C ILE A 842 6.93 17.75 -39.16
N SER A 843 5.68 18.19 -39.36
CA SER A 843 5.22 19.52 -38.95
C SER A 843 5.16 19.60 -37.39
N ARG A 844 5.14 20.84 -36.85
CA ARG A 844 4.94 21.04 -35.40
C ARG A 844 3.65 20.40 -34.93
N GLU A 845 2.61 20.42 -35.75
CA GLU A 845 1.31 19.80 -35.49
C GLU A 845 1.41 18.29 -35.36
N GLU A 846 2.15 17.65 -36.28
CA GLU A 846 2.35 16.21 -36.25
C GLU A 846 3.25 15.80 -35.07
N THR A 847 4.25 16.62 -34.74
CA THR A 847 5.07 16.43 -33.53
C THR A 847 4.20 16.47 -32.28
N LEU A 848 3.30 17.48 -32.15
CA LEU A 848 2.41 17.60 -31.01
C LEU A 848 1.44 16.41 -30.92
N ARG A 849 0.94 15.96 -32.08
CA ARG A 849 0.07 14.77 -32.19
C ARG A 849 0.79 13.52 -31.70
N GLN A 850 2.00 13.28 -32.15
CA GLN A 850 2.81 12.12 -31.71
C GLN A 850 3.15 12.18 -30.21
N LEU A 851 3.47 13.35 -29.68
CA LEU A 851 3.68 13.55 -28.24
C LEU A 851 2.40 13.27 -27.44
N TRP A 852 1.26 13.71 -27.93
CA TRP A 852 -0.05 13.44 -27.32
C TRP A 852 -0.32 11.95 -27.20
N PHE A 853 -0.22 11.23 -28.31
CA PHE A 853 -0.44 9.78 -28.34
C PHE A 853 0.56 9.03 -27.48
N ARG A 854 1.84 9.40 -27.57
CA ARG A 854 2.90 8.79 -26.76
C ARG A 854 2.68 9.03 -25.27
N ASN A 855 2.23 10.22 -24.87
CA ASN A 855 1.98 10.56 -23.47
C ASN A 855 0.79 9.81 -22.89
N LEU A 856 -0.25 9.59 -23.69
CA LEU A 856 -1.43 8.85 -23.30
C LEU A 856 -1.30 7.32 -23.55
N ASN A 857 -0.15 6.90 -24.09
CA ASN A 857 0.13 5.51 -24.44
C ASN A 857 -0.89 4.93 -25.45
N ILE A 858 -1.24 5.74 -26.45
CA ILE A 858 -2.17 5.42 -27.54
C ILE A 858 -1.38 5.31 -28.84
N ASP A 859 -1.73 4.38 -29.73
CA ASP A 859 -1.06 4.25 -31.03
C ASP A 859 -1.27 5.54 -31.86
N PRO A 860 -0.21 6.16 -32.38
CA PRO A 860 -0.26 7.36 -33.21
C PRO A 860 -1.12 7.22 -34.50
N LYS A 861 -1.37 6.00 -34.93
CA LYS A 861 -2.20 5.67 -36.08
C LYS A 861 -3.71 5.76 -35.81
N SER A 862 -4.12 5.99 -34.57
CA SER A 862 -5.51 6.14 -34.19
C SER A 862 -6.12 7.45 -34.74
N HIS A 863 -7.18 7.39 -35.52
CA HIS A 863 -7.89 8.57 -36.04
C HIS A 863 -8.74 9.28 -34.97
N ILE A 864 -8.12 9.78 -33.91
CA ILE A 864 -8.80 10.49 -32.83
C ILE A 864 -8.59 12.00 -33.01
N GLN A 865 -9.33 12.61 -33.94
CA GLN A 865 -9.22 14.07 -34.17
C GLN A 865 -9.99 14.94 -33.15
N ALA A 866 -11.03 14.40 -32.52
CA ALA A 866 -11.92 15.13 -31.63
C ALA A 866 -11.94 14.62 -30.19
N ALA A 867 -10.96 13.81 -29.79
CA ALA A 867 -10.97 13.25 -28.45
C ALA A 867 -10.33 14.23 -27.43
N ASN A 868 -10.98 14.32 -26.29
CA ASN A 868 -10.55 15.14 -25.15
C ASN A 868 -9.41 14.43 -24.41
N PHE A 869 -8.38 15.16 -24.02
CA PHE A 869 -7.19 14.66 -23.29
C PHE A 869 -7.58 13.88 -22.03
N PHE A 870 -8.54 14.40 -21.31
CA PHE A 870 -8.98 13.78 -20.05
C PHE A 870 -9.87 12.57 -20.29
N ASP A 871 -10.69 12.58 -21.35
CA ASP A 871 -11.52 11.43 -21.76
C ASP A 871 -10.68 10.24 -22.22
N LEU A 872 -9.47 10.50 -22.73
CA LEU A 872 -8.49 9.48 -23.10
C LEU A 872 -7.63 8.99 -21.92
N GLY A 873 -7.95 9.42 -20.70
CA GLY A 873 -7.24 9.04 -19.48
C GLY A 873 -6.06 9.93 -19.15
N GLY A 874 -5.92 11.07 -19.83
CA GLY A 874 -5.00 12.12 -19.43
C GLY A 874 -5.41 12.74 -18.10
N ASP A 875 -4.43 13.17 -17.34
CA ASP A 875 -4.60 13.82 -16.03
C ASP A 875 -3.63 14.99 -15.87
N SER A 876 -3.62 15.63 -14.71
CA SER A 876 -2.71 16.75 -14.44
C SER A 876 -1.23 16.36 -14.55
N ILE A 877 -0.86 15.12 -14.19
CA ILE A 877 0.51 14.62 -14.31
C ILE A 877 0.84 14.33 -15.78
N ALA A 878 -0.08 13.71 -16.51
CA ALA A 878 0.04 13.52 -17.95
C ALA A 878 0.12 14.86 -18.69
N ALA A 879 -0.66 15.88 -18.25
CA ALA A 879 -0.59 17.23 -18.81
C ALA A 879 0.78 17.89 -18.55
N ILE A 880 1.34 17.76 -17.35
CA ILE A 880 2.69 18.23 -17.02
C ILE A 880 3.73 17.51 -17.88
N LYS A 881 3.64 16.19 -18.01
CA LYS A 881 4.52 15.39 -18.84
C LYS A 881 4.43 15.82 -20.30
N MET A 882 3.20 16.03 -20.80
CA MET A 882 2.95 16.51 -22.16
C MET A 882 3.57 17.89 -22.43
N ALA A 883 3.39 18.83 -21.49
CA ALA A 883 3.97 20.16 -21.58
C ALA A 883 5.50 20.11 -21.59
N ASN A 884 6.12 19.28 -20.76
CA ASN A 884 7.57 19.08 -20.73
C ASN A 884 8.09 18.43 -22.03
N MET A 885 7.40 17.42 -22.54
CA MET A 885 7.76 16.77 -23.81
C MET A 885 7.63 17.74 -24.98
N ALA A 886 6.58 18.55 -25.03
CA ALA A 886 6.35 19.57 -26.04
C ALA A 886 7.47 20.62 -26.02
N ARG A 887 7.83 21.12 -24.82
CA ARG A 887 8.94 22.07 -24.67
C ARG A 887 10.27 21.51 -25.12
N SER A 888 10.56 20.23 -24.79
CA SER A 888 11.76 19.54 -25.26
C SER A 888 11.81 19.39 -26.80
N ALA A 889 10.64 19.40 -27.45
CA ALA A 889 10.51 19.39 -28.91
C ALA A 889 10.44 20.82 -29.52
N GLY A 890 10.64 21.86 -28.72
CA GLY A 890 10.60 23.25 -29.19
C GLY A 890 9.20 23.82 -29.42
N ILE A 891 8.18 23.20 -28.78
CA ILE A 891 6.78 23.59 -28.84
C ILE A 891 6.40 24.24 -27.49
N GLU A 892 5.99 25.53 -27.52
CA GLU A 892 5.49 26.22 -26.34
C GLU A 892 4.07 25.76 -26.01
N LEU A 893 3.96 24.93 -24.99
CA LEU A 893 2.70 24.38 -24.49
C LEU A 893 2.69 24.39 -22.95
N SER A 894 1.66 25.00 -22.37
CA SER A 894 1.46 25.01 -20.93
C SER A 894 0.42 23.98 -20.50
N VAL A 895 0.48 23.56 -19.23
CA VAL A 895 -0.60 22.73 -18.62
C VAL A 895 -1.94 23.45 -18.68
N ALA A 896 -1.95 24.78 -18.50
CA ALA A 896 -3.17 25.58 -18.60
C ALA A 896 -3.77 25.53 -20.02
N ASP A 897 -2.93 25.46 -21.07
CA ASP A 897 -3.41 25.32 -22.45
C ASP A 897 -4.07 23.95 -22.65
N ILE A 898 -3.48 22.87 -22.11
CA ILE A 898 -4.04 21.51 -22.19
C ILE A 898 -5.40 21.44 -21.46
N ILE A 899 -5.49 22.08 -20.28
CA ILE A 899 -6.76 22.15 -19.53
C ILE A 899 -7.81 22.98 -20.26
N ARG A 900 -7.41 24.10 -20.85
CA ARG A 900 -8.32 25.02 -21.55
C ARG A 900 -8.75 24.50 -22.93
N TYR A 901 -7.87 23.80 -23.60
CA TYR A 901 -8.08 23.22 -24.94
C TYR A 901 -7.81 21.71 -24.91
N PRO A 902 -8.66 20.95 -24.19
CA PRO A 902 -8.39 19.54 -23.94
C PRO A 902 -8.56 18.66 -25.18
N ASP A 903 -9.15 19.17 -26.26
CA ASP A 903 -9.26 18.46 -27.54
C ASP A 903 -8.02 18.67 -28.38
N LEU A 904 -7.48 17.58 -28.93
CA LEU A 904 -6.25 17.60 -29.71
C LEU A 904 -6.28 18.63 -30.86
N SER A 905 -7.39 18.71 -31.58
CA SER A 905 -7.57 19.66 -32.68
C SER A 905 -7.51 21.13 -32.23
N ASN A 906 -8.14 21.44 -31.11
CA ASN A 906 -8.12 22.77 -30.53
C ASN A 906 -6.73 23.15 -29.98
N LEU A 907 -6.05 22.17 -29.41
CA LEU A 907 -4.69 22.35 -28.90
C LEU A 907 -3.67 22.56 -30.03
N VAL A 908 -3.77 21.77 -31.11
CA VAL A 908 -2.96 21.96 -32.32
C VAL A 908 -3.16 23.35 -32.89
N ASN A 909 -4.40 23.81 -33.06
CA ASN A 909 -4.71 25.15 -33.56
C ASN A 909 -4.10 26.26 -32.67
N LYS A 910 -4.08 26.09 -31.34
CA LYS A 910 -3.48 27.04 -30.38
C LYS A 910 -1.96 27.14 -30.55
N VAL A 911 -1.29 26.02 -30.84
CA VAL A 911 0.17 25.96 -30.99
C VAL A 911 0.64 26.38 -32.37
N SER A 912 -0.24 26.37 -33.37
CA SER A 912 0.05 26.80 -34.76
C SER A 912 -0.07 28.31 -34.97
N VAL A 913 -0.67 29.03 -33.99
CA VAL A 913 -0.73 30.52 -33.92
C VAL A 913 0.37 31.02 -33.00
#